data_320f0842d633c219260abbf0ccdd4f50
#
_entry.id   320f0842d633c219260abbf0ccdd4f50
#
_cell.length_a   1.000
_cell.length_b   1.000
_cell.length_c   1.000
_cell.angle_alpha   90.00
_cell.angle_beta   90.00
_cell.angle_gamma   90.00
#
_symmetry.space_group_name_H-M   'P 1'
#
loop_
_entity.id
_entity.type
_entity.pdbx_description
1 polymer ?
#
loop_
_entity_poly.entity_id
_entity_poly.type
_entity_poly.pdbx_seq_one_letter_code
_entity_poly.pdbx_strand_id
1 'polypeptide(L)'
;FHLTTRNGEPHMIVGRQEKGKSLLFKTEDGVNMCTLMAIDLGELCEDTITYKCPLLRQNEPEDIDCWCNSTSTWVTYGTCTTTGEHRREKRSVALVPHVGMGLETRTETWMSSEGAWKHVQRIETWILRHPGFTIMAAILAYTIGTTHFQRALIFILLTAVAPSMTMRCIGISNRDFVEGVSGGSWVDIVLNYRSCVTTMAKNKPTLDFELIKTEAKQPATLRKYCIEAKLTNTTTESRCPTQGEPSLNEEQDKRFICKHSMVDRGWGNGCGLFGKGGIVTCAKFICKKNMEGKVVQPENLEYTIVITPHSGEEHAVGNDTGKHGKEIKITPQSSITEAELTGYGTVTMECSPRTGLDFNEMVLLQMEDKAWLVHRQWFLDLPLPWLPGADTQGSNWIQKETLVTFKNPHAKKQDVVVLGSQEGAMHTALTGATEIQMSSGNLLFTGHLKCRLRMDKLQLKGMSYSMCTGKFKIVKEIAETQHGTIVIRVQYEGDGSPCKIPFEITDLEKRHVLGRLITVNPIVTEKDSPVNIEAEPPFGDSYIIIGVEPGQLKLNWFKKGSSIGQMFETTMRGAKRMAILGDTAWDFGSLGGVFTSIGKALHQVFGAIYGAAFSGVSWTMKILIGVIITWIGMNSRSTSLSVSLVLVGVVTLYLGAMVQA
;
A
#
# COMPACT_ATOMS: atom_id res chain seq x y z
N PHE A 1 36.85 43.10 -11.52
CA PHE A 1 37.75 42.38 -10.65
C PHE A 1 38.32 43.33 -9.58
N HIS A 2 38.63 42.77 -8.41
CA HIS A 2 39.30 43.52 -7.34
C HIS A 2 40.74 43.04 -7.21
N LEU A 3 41.66 43.97 -7.11
CA LEU A 3 43.06 43.68 -6.93
C LEU A 3 43.43 43.82 -5.44
N THR A 4 43.93 42.75 -4.89
CA THR A 4 44.44 42.69 -3.49
C THR A 4 45.85 42.10 -3.47
N THR A 5 46.47 41.96 -2.32
CA THR A 5 47.76 41.29 -2.17
C THR A 5 47.63 40.05 -1.29
N ARG A 6 48.30 38.99 -1.68
CA ARG A 6 48.39 37.75 -0.95
C ARG A 6 49.85 37.32 -0.87
N ASN A 7 50.37 37.24 0.35
CA ASN A 7 51.78 36.89 0.60
C ASN A 7 52.79 37.78 -0.15
N GLY A 8 52.47 39.07 -0.37
CA GLY A 8 53.29 40.00 -1.09
C GLY A 8 53.17 39.94 -2.62
N GLU A 9 52.36 39.04 -3.18
CA GLU A 9 52.09 38.92 -4.59
C GLU A 9 50.71 39.48 -4.95
N PRO A 10 50.50 39.99 -6.17
CA PRO A 10 49.17 40.46 -6.58
C PRO A 10 48.13 39.35 -6.53
N HIS A 11 46.95 39.66 -6.01
CA HIS A 11 45.85 38.74 -5.94
C HIS A 11 44.64 39.37 -6.63
N MET A 12 44.07 38.68 -7.60
CA MET A 12 42.97 39.12 -8.43
C MET A 12 41.72 38.32 -8.10
N ILE A 13 40.66 39.00 -7.71
CA ILE A 13 39.33 38.39 -7.48
C ILE A 13 38.49 38.68 -8.69
N VAL A 14 38.10 37.66 -9.43
CA VAL A 14 37.45 37.78 -10.74
C VAL A 14 35.96 37.51 -10.61
N GLY A 15 35.15 38.42 -11.14
CA GLY A 15 33.71 38.26 -11.23
C GLY A 15 33.27 37.59 -12.54
N ARG A 16 32.00 37.21 -12.61
CA ARG A 16 31.42 36.45 -13.73
C ARG A 16 31.53 37.13 -15.08
N GLN A 17 31.57 38.45 -15.14
CA GLN A 17 31.56 39.23 -16.40
C GLN A 17 32.85 39.17 -17.17
N GLU A 18 33.91 38.61 -16.58
CA GLU A 18 35.27 38.65 -17.17
C GLU A 18 35.72 37.33 -17.78
N LYS A 19 34.75 36.49 -18.09
CA LYS A 19 34.96 35.17 -18.67
C LYS A 19 35.70 35.21 -20.00
N GLY A 20 36.81 34.49 -20.07
CA GLY A 20 37.56 34.28 -21.32
C GLY A 20 38.33 35.49 -21.84
N LYS A 21 38.54 36.54 -21.06
CA LYS A 21 39.23 37.75 -21.45
C LYS A 21 40.62 37.86 -20.81
N SER A 22 41.52 38.56 -21.52
CA SER A 22 42.78 38.96 -20.93
C SER A 22 42.57 40.12 -19.99
N LEU A 23 43.07 39.98 -18.77
CA LEU A 23 42.97 40.99 -17.73
C LEU A 23 44.27 41.78 -17.60
N LEU A 24 44.17 43.10 -17.69
CA LEU A 24 45.25 44.03 -17.58
C LEU A 24 45.21 44.77 -16.27
N PHE A 25 46.30 44.79 -15.53
CA PHE A 25 46.43 45.62 -14.33
C PHE A 25 47.84 46.24 -14.23
N LYS A 26 47.91 47.39 -13.59
CA LYS A 26 49.16 48.08 -13.41
C LYS A 26 49.86 47.56 -12.16
N THR A 27 51.14 47.21 -12.32
CA THR A 27 52.06 46.94 -11.25
C THR A 27 53.15 48.03 -11.19
N GLU A 28 54.01 48.03 -10.15
CA GLU A 28 55.13 48.96 -10.05
C GLU A 28 56.09 48.85 -11.24
N ASP A 29 56.19 47.69 -11.87
CA ASP A 29 57.05 47.40 -13.01
C ASP A 29 56.40 47.57 -14.39
N GLY A 30 55.16 48.06 -14.45
CA GLY A 30 54.42 48.25 -15.69
C GLY A 30 53.04 47.59 -15.73
N VAL A 31 52.58 47.23 -16.92
CA VAL A 31 51.29 46.57 -17.11
C VAL A 31 51.47 45.06 -17.19
N ASN A 32 50.81 44.34 -16.30
CA ASN A 32 50.75 42.89 -16.27
C ASN A 32 49.47 42.44 -16.97
N MET A 33 49.57 41.58 -17.98
CA MET A 33 48.45 41.00 -18.68
C MET A 33 48.35 39.52 -18.34
N CYS A 34 47.27 39.13 -17.71
CA CYS A 34 46.93 37.73 -17.42
C CYS A 34 45.81 37.25 -18.30
N THR A 35 46.07 36.14 -18.97
CA THR A 35 45.04 35.48 -19.81
C THR A 35 44.42 34.31 -19.06
N LEU A 36 43.12 34.35 -18.89
CA LEU A 36 42.33 33.29 -18.24
C LEU A 36 41.67 32.44 -19.31
N MET A 37 42.00 31.18 -19.35
CA MET A 37 41.35 30.20 -20.21
C MET A 37 40.17 29.51 -19.52
N ALA A 38 39.99 29.77 -18.26
CA ALA A 38 38.86 29.22 -17.51
C ALA A 38 37.54 29.74 -18.07
N ILE A 39 36.66 28.83 -18.40
CA ILE A 39 35.44 29.15 -19.12
C ILE A 39 34.25 29.35 -18.16
N ASP A 40 34.26 28.67 -17.01
CA ASP A 40 33.19 28.76 -16.03
C ASP A 40 33.60 29.59 -14.82
N LEU A 41 33.73 30.86 -15.03
CA LEU A 41 33.81 31.81 -13.94
C LEU A 41 32.40 32.04 -13.42
N GLY A 42 32.07 31.40 -12.31
CA GLY A 42 30.80 31.60 -11.61
C GLY A 42 30.75 32.90 -10.85
N GLU A 43 29.59 33.22 -10.29
CA GLU A 43 29.46 34.31 -9.33
C GLU A 43 30.30 34.03 -8.09
N LEU A 44 30.78 35.09 -7.43
CA LEU A 44 31.43 34.96 -6.13
C LEU A 44 30.41 34.42 -5.12
N CYS A 45 30.59 33.17 -4.76
CA CYS A 45 29.81 32.48 -3.74
C CYS A 45 30.77 31.90 -2.70
N GLU A 46 30.26 31.11 -1.76
CA GLU A 46 31.08 30.47 -0.74
C GLU A 46 32.10 29.49 -1.33
N ASP A 47 31.81 28.91 -2.51
CA ASP A 47 32.72 28.01 -3.21
C ASP A 47 33.60 28.81 -4.20
N THR A 48 34.77 29.15 -3.76
CA THR A 48 35.78 29.84 -4.57
C THR A 48 37.01 28.97 -4.75
N ILE A 49 37.60 29.06 -5.92
CA ILE A 49 38.88 28.42 -6.23
C ILE A 49 39.97 29.49 -6.30
N THR A 50 41.04 29.31 -5.59
CA THR A 50 42.22 30.18 -5.61
C THR A 50 43.41 29.40 -6.11
N TYR A 51 44.02 29.87 -7.19
CA TYR A 51 45.26 29.29 -7.69
C TYR A 51 46.20 30.35 -8.23
N LYS A 52 47.47 29.98 -8.36
CA LYS A 52 48.50 30.88 -8.85
C LYS A 52 48.64 30.78 -10.35
N CYS A 53 48.45 31.90 -11.05
CA CYS A 53 48.74 32.00 -12.47
C CYS A 53 50.25 32.19 -12.64
N PRO A 54 50.97 31.21 -13.24
CA PRO A 54 52.40 31.32 -13.41
C PRO A 54 52.78 32.29 -14.50
N LEU A 55 54.02 32.74 -14.48
CA LEU A 55 54.62 33.50 -15.57
C LEU A 55 54.87 32.58 -16.76
N LEU A 56 54.29 32.89 -17.93
CA LEU A 56 54.47 32.08 -19.12
C LEU A 56 55.83 32.31 -19.74
N ARG A 57 56.67 31.26 -19.77
CA ARG A 57 57.93 31.22 -20.48
C ARG A 57 57.76 30.36 -21.74
N GLN A 58 58.52 30.66 -22.81
CA GLN A 58 58.33 30.08 -24.17
C GLN A 58 58.38 28.55 -24.27
N ASN A 59 58.79 27.82 -23.25
CA ASN A 59 58.97 26.37 -23.28
C ASN A 59 58.35 25.65 -22.09
N GLU A 60 57.32 26.21 -21.43
CA GLU A 60 56.66 25.52 -20.30
C GLU A 60 55.52 24.62 -20.77
N PRO A 61 55.33 23.53 -20.06
CA PRO A 61 54.37 22.52 -20.48
C PRO A 61 52.93 22.93 -20.20
N GLU A 62 52.14 22.41 -21.00
CA GLU A 62 50.77 22.16 -21.16
C GLU A 62 49.97 22.04 -19.85
N ASP A 63 48.69 22.34 -19.90
CA ASP A 63 47.72 22.28 -18.80
C ASP A 63 47.72 23.48 -17.83
N ILE A 64 48.01 24.65 -18.33
CA ILE A 64 47.88 25.89 -17.59
C ILE A 64 46.60 26.60 -18.00
N ASP A 65 45.71 26.82 -17.02
CA ASP A 65 44.43 27.49 -17.24
C ASP A 65 44.56 29.02 -17.24
N CYS A 66 45.63 29.50 -16.70
CA CYS A 66 45.87 30.91 -16.51
C CYS A 66 47.37 31.19 -16.60
N TRP A 67 47.77 32.26 -17.30
CA TRP A 67 49.19 32.71 -17.35
C TRP A 67 49.27 34.22 -17.39
N CYS A 68 50.33 34.75 -16.89
CA CYS A 68 50.64 36.19 -16.89
C CYS A 68 51.95 36.45 -17.64
N ASN A 69 52.12 37.63 -18.22
CA ASN A 69 53.27 37.99 -19.03
C ASN A 69 54.41 38.68 -18.24
N SER A 70 54.13 39.29 -17.09
CA SER A 70 55.13 40.06 -16.33
C SER A 70 55.41 39.53 -14.94
N THR A 71 54.39 39.21 -14.15
CA THR A 71 54.50 38.69 -12.81
C THR A 71 53.45 37.64 -12.52
N SER A 72 53.81 36.62 -11.79
CA SER A 72 52.82 35.62 -11.35
C SER A 72 51.80 36.27 -10.43
N THR A 73 50.53 35.93 -10.62
CA THR A 73 49.41 36.53 -9.90
C THR A 73 48.52 35.43 -9.38
N TRP A 74 48.04 35.61 -8.17
CA TRP A 74 47.00 34.76 -7.59
C TRP A 74 45.63 35.14 -8.17
N VAL A 75 44.81 34.16 -8.51
CA VAL A 75 43.49 34.37 -9.05
C VAL A 75 42.49 33.59 -8.20
N THR A 76 41.43 34.27 -7.77
CA THR A 76 40.29 33.68 -7.07
C THR A 76 39.05 33.92 -7.93
N TYR A 77 38.33 32.87 -8.25
CA TYR A 77 37.06 32.97 -8.94
C TYR A 77 36.01 32.06 -8.32
N GLY A 78 34.74 32.41 -8.46
CA GLY A 78 33.63 31.60 -8.00
C GLY A 78 33.33 30.44 -8.94
N THR A 79 32.99 29.30 -8.38
CA THR A 79 32.56 28.10 -9.14
C THR A 79 31.05 27.97 -9.22
N CYS A 80 30.32 28.88 -8.57
CA CYS A 80 28.85 28.87 -8.59
C CYS A 80 28.32 29.43 -9.91
N THR A 81 27.74 28.58 -10.73
CA THR A 81 27.04 28.99 -11.94
C THR A 81 25.60 29.37 -11.62
N THR A 82 25.05 30.38 -12.29
CA THR A 82 23.63 30.77 -12.14
C THR A 82 22.65 29.68 -12.54
N THR A 83 23.11 28.72 -13.34
CA THR A 83 22.32 27.55 -13.76
C THR A 83 22.30 26.45 -12.72
N GLY A 84 23.05 26.59 -11.63
CA GLY A 84 23.03 25.63 -10.54
C GLY A 84 23.64 24.26 -10.84
N GLU A 85 24.57 24.16 -11.83
CA GLU A 85 25.23 22.90 -12.18
C GLU A 85 26.00 22.28 -11.01
N HIS A 86 26.63 23.09 -10.18
CA HIS A 86 27.27 22.61 -8.94
C HIS A 86 26.27 22.07 -7.91
N ARG A 87 25.04 22.61 -7.92
CA ARG A 87 23.96 22.09 -7.06
C ARG A 87 23.35 20.82 -7.62
N ARG A 88 23.50 20.53 -8.92
CA ARG A 88 22.97 19.31 -9.57
C ARG A 88 23.67 18.04 -9.07
N GLU A 89 24.94 18.08 -8.68
CA GLU A 89 25.64 16.92 -8.11
C GLU A 89 25.02 16.44 -6.79
N LYS A 90 24.40 17.34 -6.03
CA LYS A 90 23.70 17.03 -4.77
C LYS A 90 22.19 16.96 -4.91
N ARG A 91 21.63 17.24 -6.10
CA ARG A 91 20.19 17.28 -6.32
C ARG A 91 19.64 15.92 -6.72
N SER A 92 18.44 15.64 -6.21
CA SER A 92 17.61 14.56 -6.70
C SER A 92 17.01 14.92 -8.07
N VAL A 93 16.77 13.92 -8.89
CA VAL A 93 15.97 14.07 -10.12
C VAL A 93 14.58 14.59 -9.75
N ALA A 94 14.05 15.53 -10.52
CA ALA A 94 12.70 16.04 -10.30
C ALA A 94 11.69 14.95 -10.67
N LEU A 95 11.14 14.29 -9.67
CA LEU A 95 10.12 13.26 -9.84
C LEU A 95 8.74 13.86 -9.59
N VAL A 96 7.80 13.52 -10.47
CA VAL A 96 6.40 13.85 -10.27
C VAL A 96 5.84 12.96 -9.18
N PRO A 97 5.22 13.49 -8.11
CA PRO A 97 4.63 12.66 -7.07
C PRO A 97 3.53 11.76 -7.63
N HIS A 98 3.48 10.52 -7.18
CA HIS A 98 2.43 9.59 -7.55
C HIS A 98 1.11 10.00 -6.90
N VAL A 99 0.06 10.09 -7.72
CA VAL A 99 -1.30 10.35 -7.22
C VAL A 99 -1.90 9.05 -6.71
N GLY A 100 -2.46 9.07 -5.50
CA GLY A 100 -3.08 7.88 -4.92
C GLY A 100 -4.20 7.35 -5.80
N MET A 101 -4.25 6.03 -5.99
CA MET A 101 -5.25 5.33 -6.80
C MET A 101 -6.51 4.94 -6.00
N GLY A 102 -6.61 5.35 -4.74
CA GLY A 102 -7.73 4.99 -3.87
C GLY A 102 -7.76 3.51 -3.46
N LEU A 103 -6.65 2.81 -3.59
CA LEU A 103 -6.53 1.41 -3.20
C LEU A 103 -6.27 1.28 -1.71
N GLU A 104 -7.03 0.37 -1.09
CA GLU A 104 -6.80 0.01 0.30
C GLU A 104 -5.97 -1.27 0.36
N THR A 105 -4.85 -1.22 1.06
CA THR A 105 -4.06 -2.40 1.36
C THR A 105 -4.37 -2.90 2.76
N ARG A 106 -4.32 -4.23 2.91
CA ARG A 106 -4.30 -4.81 4.25
C ARG A 106 -2.95 -4.45 4.88
N THR A 107 -2.99 -3.52 5.80
CA THR A 107 -1.91 -3.37 6.75
C THR A 107 -2.12 -4.40 7.85
N GLU A 108 -1.24 -5.38 7.94
CA GLU A 108 -1.24 -6.38 9.02
C GLU A 108 -1.08 -5.74 10.40
N THR A 109 -0.87 -4.44 10.43
CA THR A 109 -0.47 -3.64 11.58
C THR A 109 -1.60 -2.91 12.29
N TRP A 110 -2.86 -3.25 12.03
CA TRP A 110 -3.98 -2.66 12.77
C TRP A 110 -3.88 -2.87 14.29
N MET A 111 -3.10 -3.84 14.74
CA MET A 111 -2.87 -4.19 16.14
C MET A 111 -1.40 -4.03 16.57
N SER A 112 -0.48 -3.66 15.71
CA SER A 112 0.90 -3.37 16.12
C SER A 112 1.02 -1.95 16.64
N SER A 113 1.77 -1.76 17.70
CA SER A 113 2.06 -0.46 18.31
C SER A 113 2.62 0.56 17.30
N GLU A 114 3.30 0.11 16.26
CA GLU A 114 3.86 0.97 15.21
C GLU A 114 2.81 1.61 14.31
N GLY A 115 1.74 0.91 13.97
CA GLY A 115 0.62 1.46 13.19
C GLY A 115 -0.14 2.54 13.95
N ALA A 116 -0.34 2.36 15.27
CA ALA A 116 -0.94 3.36 16.14
C ALA A 116 -0.06 4.61 16.26
N TRP A 117 1.27 4.47 16.34
CA TRP A 117 2.21 5.59 16.38
C TRP A 117 2.22 6.44 15.12
N LYS A 118 2.10 5.84 13.95
CA LYS A 118 1.98 6.58 12.68
C LYS A 118 0.71 7.43 12.62
N HIS A 119 -0.41 6.93 13.13
CA HIS A 119 -1.65 7.69 13.24
C HIS A 119 -1.54 8.82 14.27
N VAL A 120 -0.89 8.56 15.40
CA VAL A 120 -0.64 9.58 16.43
C VAL A 120 0.29 10.67 15.90
N GLN A 121 1.34 10.35 15.17
CA GLN A 121 2.22 11.34 14.54
C GLN A 121 1.51 12.16 13.47
N ARG A 122 0.59 11.58 12.69
CA ARG A 122 -0.25 12.32 11.75
C ARG A 122 -1.20 13.27 12.46
N ILE A 123 -1.78 12.87 13.56
CA ILE A 123 -2.64 13.69 14.40
C ILE A 123 -1.83 14.82 15.04
N GLU A 124 -0.65 14.55 15.56
CA GLU A 124 0.25 15.58 16.09
C GLU A 124 0.65 16.63 15.05
N THR A 125 1.03 16.21 13.84
CA THR A 125 1.36 17.13 12.77
C THR A 125 0.15 17.96 12.32
N TRP A 126 -1.03 17.37 12.30
CA TRP A 126 -2.26 18.09 11.99
C TRP A 126 -2.64 19.08 13.09
N ILE A 127 -2.52 18.69 14.35
CA ILE A 127 -2.75 19.53 15.54
C ILE A 127 -1.80 20.74 15.55
N LEU A 128 -0.52 20.52 15.25
CA LEU A 128 0.48 21.58 15.19
C LEU A 128 0.28 22.55 14.01
N ARG A 129 -0.30 22.08 12.90
CA ARG A 129 -0.59 22.92 11.73
C ARG A 129 -1.85 23.81 11.87
N HIS A 130 -2.80 23.40 12.69
CA HIS A 130 -4.08 24.10 12.85
C HIS A 130 -4.42 24.33 14.33
N PRO A 131 -3.68 25.23 15.02
CA PRO A 131 -3.90 25.43 16.46
C PRO A 131 -5.30 25.96 16.80
N GLY A 132 -5.89 26.78 15.92
CA GLY A 132 -7.25 27.31 16.11
C GLY A 132 -8.34 26.23 16.09
N PHE A 133 -8.24 25.27 15.15
CA PHE A 133 -9.17 24.16 15.06
C PHE A 133 -9.01 23.21 16.25
N THR A 134 -7.79 22.97 16.70
CA THR A 134 -7.49 22.12 17.85
C THR A 134 -8.05 22.69 19.15
N ILE A 135 -7.94 23.99 19.35
CA ILE A 135 -8.51 24.68 20.51
C ILE A 135 -10.04 24.60 20.47
N MET A 136 -10.65 24.82 19.31
CA MET A 136 -12.10 24.69 19.15
C MET A 136 -12.58 23.26 19.38
N ALA A 137 -11.88 22.27 18.85
CA ALA A 137 -12.19 20.86 19.06
C ALA A 137 -12.01 20.44 20.54
N ALA A 138 -10.99 20.95 21.22
CA ALA A 138 -10.77 20.72 22.63
C ALA A 138 -11.86 21.35 23.51
N ILE A 139 -12.27 22.57 23.20
CA ILE A 139 -13.38 23.24 23.88
C ILE A 139 -14.69 22.51 23.66
N LEU A 140 -14.94 22.05 22.42
CA LEU A 140 -16.14 21.30 22.07
C LEU A 140 -16.16 19.93 22.79
N ALA A 141 -15.03 19.23 22.84
CA ALA A 141 -14.88 17.97 23.58
C ALA A 141 -15.06 18.16 25.08
N TYR A 142 -14.58 19.28 25.63
CA TYR A 142 -14.76 19.62 27.03
C TYR A 142 -16.21 19.99 27.36
N THR A 143 -16.92 20.68 26.45
CA THR A 143 -18.32 21.09 26.67
C THR A 143 -19.34 19.99 26.42
N ILE A 144 -19.06 19.01 25.52
CA ILE A 144 -19.99 17.91 25.21
C ILE A 144 -19.94 16.79 26.25
N GLY A 145 -18.96 16.80 27.10
CA GLY A 145 -19.03 16.04 28.34
C GLY A 145 -17.89 15.06 28.57
N THR A 146 -17.28 15.28 29.70
CA THR A 146 -16.32 14.39 30.35
C THR A 146 -16.83 12.96 30.52
N THR A 147 -18.14 12.76 30.59
CA THR A 147 -18.78 11.43 30.76
C THR A 147 -18.79 10.60 29.50
N HIS A 148 -19.03 11.20 28.32
CA HIS A 148 -19.02 10.46 27.05
C HIS A 148 -17.61 10.14 26.61
N PHE A 149 -16.65 11.03 26.85
CA PHE A 149 -15.24 10.79 26.56
C PHE A 149 -14.66 9.67 27.43
N GLN A 150 -14.96 9.66 28.72
CA GLN A 150 -14.56 8.57 29.63
C GLN A 150 -15.17 7.23 29.23
N ARG A 151 -16.44 7.21 28.81
CA ARG A 151 -17.08 6.00 28.29
C ARG A 151 -16.48 5.53 27.01
N ALA A 152 -16.17 6.44 26.07
CA ALA A 152 -15.49 6.11 24.83
C ALA A 152 -14.05 5.62 25.07
N LEU A 153 -13.32 6.23 26.00
CA LEU A 153 -11.98 5.80 26.38
C LEU A 153 -11.98 4.43 27.06
N ILE A 154 -12.93 4.20 27.96
CA ILE A 154 -13.11 2.89 28.59
C ILE A 154 -13.50 1.85 27.56
N PHE A 155 -14.37 2.19 26.61
CA PHE A 155 -14.75 1.28 25.53
C PHE A 155 -13.57 0.95 24.64
N ILE A 156 -12.76 1.95 24.27
CA ILE A 156 -11.53 1.76 23.48
C ILE A 156 -10.51 0.93 24.28
N LEU A 157 -10.33 1.20 25.56
CA LEU A 157 -9.45 0.42 26.43
C LEU A 157 -9.94 -1.01 26.63
N LEU A 158 -11.24 -1.21 26.80
CA LEU A 158 -11.81 -2.55 26.91
C LEU A 158 -11.72 -3.33 25.60
N THR A 159 -11.87 -2.67 24.45
CA THR A 159 -11.68 -3.32 23.15
C THR A 159 -10.20 -3.59 22.85
N ALA A 160 -9.29 -2.74 23.35
CA ALA A 160 -7.85 -2.96 23.21
C ALA A 160 -7.31 -4.05 24.14
N VAL A 161 -7.99 -4.31 25.26
CA VAL A 161 -7.63 -5.33 26.26
C VAL A 161 -8.47 -6.60 26.11
N ALA A 162 -9.37 -6.66 25.12
CA ALA A 162 -10.13 -7.89 24.85
C ALA A 162 -9.16 -9.06 24.61
N PRO A 163 -9.23 -10.12 25.42
CA PRO A 163 -8.34 -11.26 25.24
C PRO A 163 -8.53 -11.80 23.82
N SER A 164 -7.43 -12.06 23.13
CA SER A 164 -7.44 -12.67 21.82
C SER A 164 -8.21 -13.99 21.90
N MET A 165 -9.40 -14.01 21.31
CA MET A 165 -10.17 -15.23 21.23
C MET A 165 -9.52 -16.16 20.21
N THR A 166 -9.43 -17.42 20.57
CA THR A 166 -8.75 -18.45 19.78
C THR A 166 -9.47 -18.85 18.49
N MET A 167 -10.69 -18.39 18.30
CA MET A 167 -11.47 -18.61 17.08
C MET A 167 -11.24 -17.49 16.06
N ARG A 168 -10.89 -17.88 14.84
CA ARG A 168 -10.41 -16.93 13.81
C ARG A 168 -11.39 -15.81 13.46
N CYS A 169 -12.67 -16.14 13.30
CA CYS A 169 -13.64 -15.17 12.79
C CYS A 169 -14.28 -14.28 13.86
N ILE A 170 -14.18 -14.62 15.12
CA ILE A 170 -14.90 -13.93 16.19
C ILE A 170 -14.45 -12.49 16.38
N GLY A 171 -13.16 -12.21 16.18
CA GLY A 171 -12.61 -10.86 16.32
C GLY A 171 -12.70 -9.99 15.08
N ILE A 172 -13.26 -10.47 14.00
CA ILE A 172 -13.32 -9.76 12.71
C ILE A 172 -14.65 -9.03 12.60
N SER A 173 -14.59 -7.72 12.35
CA SER A 173 -15.78 -6.87 12.26
C SER A 173 -16.67 -7.18 11.05
N ASN A 174 -16.08 -7.59 9.94
CA ASN A 174 -16.80 -7.94 8.70
C ASN A 174 -17.03 -9.44 8.59
N ARG A 175 -17.63 -10.01 9.59
CA ARG A 175 -18.00 -11.42 9.60
C ARG A 175 -19.41 -11.59 9.03
N ASP A 176 -19.55 -12.46 8.05
CA ASP A 176 -20.84 -12.80 7.45
C ASP A 176 -21.23 -14.24 7.77
N PHE A 177 -22.49 -14.44 8.06
CA PHE A 177 -23.07 -15.76 8.30
C PHE A 177 -23.89 -16.17 7.07
N VAL A 178 -23.65 -17.38 6.60
CA VAL A 178 -24.35 -17.97 5.47
C VAL A 178 -24.96 -19.29 5.90
N GLU A 179 -26.25 -19.45 5.71
CA GLU A 179 -26.95 -20.72 5.96
C GLU A 179 -27.13 -21.48 4.64
N GLY A 180 -26.71 -22.72 4.63
CA GLY A 180 -26.97 -23.63 3.51
C GLY A 180 -28.41 -24.12 3.53
N VAL A 181 -29.02 -24.29 2.35
CA VAL A 181 -30.34 -24.87 2.22
C VAL A 181 -30.28 -26.37 2.46
N SER A 182 -31.23 -26.88 3.24
CA SER A 182 -31.39 -28.33 3.44
C SER A 182 -31.74 -29.00 2.11
N GLY A 183 -30.97 -29.99 1.72
CA GLY A 183 -31.16 -30.68 0.43
C GLY A 183 -29.96 -30.60 -0.48
N GLY A 184 -28.93 -30.04 -0.02
CA GLY A 184 -27.61 -30.42 -0.46
C GLY A 184 -26.98 -29.78 -1.60
N SER A 185 -27.46 -28.82 -2.08
CA SER A 185 -26.75 -28.32 -3.18
C SER A 185 -25.56 -27.47 -2.77
N TRP A 186 -25.55 -26.30 -3.01
CA TRP A 186 -24.37 -25.45 -2.87
C TRP A 186 -24.70 -24.11 -2.22
N VAL A 187 -23.67 -23.53 -1.67
CA VAL A 187 -23.72 -22.19 -1.10
C VAL A 187 -22.74 -21.33 -1.83
N ASP A 188 -23.15 -20.18 -2.31
CA ASP A 188 -22.27 -19.20 -2.91
C ASP A 188 -21.78 -18.22 -1.85
N ILE A 189 -20.46 -18.06 -1.76
CA ILE A 189 -19.82 -17.12 -0.85
C ILE A 189 -18.87 -16.22 -1.62
N VAL A 190 -18.62 -15.05 -1.09
CA VAL A 190 -17.62 -14.14 -1.62
C VAL A 190 -16.64 -13.79 -0.52
N LEU A 191 -15.36 -14.03 -0.77
CA LEU A 191 -14.28 -13.78 0.16
C LEU A 191 -13.48 -12.56 -0.28
N ASN A 192 -13.26 -11.65 0.63
CA ASN A 192 -12.30 -10.56 0.48
C ASN A 192 -11.36 -10.52 1.68
N TYR A 193 -10.28 -9.74 1.57
CA TYR A 193 -9.22 -9.76 2.57
C TYR A 193 -9.61 -9.22 3.96
N ARG A 194 -10.72 -8.50 4.08
CA ARG A 194 -11.19 -7.93 5.36
C ARG A 194 -12.37 -8.67 5.96
N SER A 195 -12.85 -9.69 5.29
CA SER A 195 -14.04 -10.39 5.71
C SER A 195 -13.74 -11.82 6.11
N CYS A 196 -14.57 -12.35 6.98
CA CYS A 196 -14.61 -13.75 7.31
C CYS A 196 -16.04 -14.25 7.10
N VAL A 197 -16.19 -15.40 6.46
CA VAL A 197 -17.49 -16.00 6.19
C VAL A 197 -17.64 -17.26 7.00
N THR A 198 -18.69 -17.31 7.81
CA THR A 198 -19.05 -18.50 8.57
C THR A 198 -20.23 -19.16 7.88
N THR A 199 -20.02 -20.39 7.41
CA THR A 199 -21.05 -21.18 6.74
C THR A 199 -21.65 -22.19 7.69
N MET A 200 -22.98 -22.27 7.71
CA MET A 200 -23.74 -23.19 8.53
C MET A 200 -24.70 -23.96 7.64
N ALA A 201 -24.84 -25.24 7.91
CA ALA A 201 -25.84 -26.07 7.26
C ALA A 201 -26.40 -27.06 8.29
N LYS A 202 -27.61 -27.50 8.08
CA LYS A 202 -28.26 -28.47 8.97
C LYS A 202 -27.50 -29.80 8.99
N ASN A 203 -27.15 -30.28 10.16
CA ASN A 203 -26.38 -31.52 10.39
C ASN A 203 -24.99 -31.54 9.75
N LYS A 204 -24.43 -30.38 9.49
CA LYS A 204 -23.09 -30.22 8.95
C LYS A 204 -22.24 -29.34 9.89
N PRO A 205 -20.91 -29.53 9.92
CA PRO A 205 -20.08 -28.67 10.71
C PRO A 205 -20.09 -27.24 10.21
N THR A 206 -19.99 -26.30 11.14
CA THR A 206 -19.82 -24.88 10.81
C THR A 206 -18.38 -24.64 10.39
N LEU A 207 -18.18 -23.99 9.25
CA LEU A 207 -16.87 -23.70 8.70
C LEU A 207 -16.64 -22.21 8.61
N ASP A 208 -15.45 -21.79 8.97
CA ASP A 208 -14.99 -20.42 8.81
C ASP A 208 -14.04 -20.33 7.61
N PHE A 209 -14.35 -19.41 6.70
CA PHE A 209 -13.54 -19.16 5.49
C PHE A 209 -12.94 -17.76 5.58
N GLU A 210 -11.65 -17.68 5.36
CA GLU A 210 -10.92 -16.42 5.38
C GLU A 210 -9.91 -16.37 4.24
N LEU A 211 -9.89 -15.28 3.48
CA LEU A 211 -8.84 -15.00 2.51
C LEU A 211 -7.69 -14.31 3.23
N ILE A 212 -6.58 -15.01 3.39
CA ILE A 212 -5.44 -14.51 4.16
C ILE A 212 -4.37 -13.87 3.32
N LYS A 213 -4.25 -14.27 2.05
CA LYS A 213 -3.13 -13.88 1.22
C LYS A 213 -3.48 -13.91 -0.27
N THR A 214 -3.01 -12.92 -0.99
CA THR A 214 -3.01 -12.92 -2.45
C THR A 214 -1.61 -12.62 -2.92
N GLU A 215 -1.02 -13.50 -3.69
CA GLU A 215 0.32 -13.36 -4.22
C GLU A 215 0.34 -13.31 -5.73
N ALA A 216 1.28 -12.57 -6.28
CA ALA A 216 1.62 -12.67 -7.69
C ALA A 216 2.78 -13.65 -7.85
N LYS A 217 2.55 -14.70 -8.62
CA LYS A 217 3.57 -15.69 -8.95
C LYS A 217 4.21 -15.36 -10.28
N GLN A 218 5.54 -15.18 -10.27
CA GLN A 218 6.36 -14.95 -11.47
C GLN A 218 5.82 -13.83 -12.38
N PRO A 219 5.62 -12.62 -11.86
CA PRO A 219 5.24 -11.51 -12.73
C PRO A 219 6.36 -11.17 -13.70
N ALA A 220 6.00 -10.83 -14.94
CA ALA A 220 6.96 -10.43 -15.96
C ALA A 220 7.53 -9.04 -15.65
N THR A 221 8.83 -8.88 -15.79
CA THR A 221 9.47 -7.58 -15.64
C THR A 221 9.19 -6.73 -16.88
N LEU A 222 8.58 -5.56 -16.69
CA LEU A 222 8.33 -4.61 -17.77
C LEU A 222 9.56 -3.77 -18.03
N ARG A 223 10.15 -3.22 -16.98
CA ARG A 223 11.26 -2.26 -17.09
C ARG A 223 12.04 -2.22 -15.79
N LYS A 224 13.35 -2.00 -15.90
CA LYS A 224 14.23 -1.74 -14.77
C LYS A 224 14.72 -0.31 -14.83
N TYR A 225 14.72 0.40 -13.72
CA TYR A 225 15.28 1.74 -13.60
C TYR A 225 16.52 1.73 -12.73
N CYS A 226 17.52 2.51 -13.11
CA CYS A 226 18.68 2.72 -12.27
C CYS A 226 18.45 3.89 -11.32
N ILE A 227 18.57 3.66 -10.02
CA ILE A 227 18.41 4.67 -8.98
C ILE A 227 19.73 5.16 -8.40
N GLU A 228 20.79 4.39 -8.54
CA GLU A 228 22.13 4.76 -8.14
C GLU A 228 23.14 4.21 -9.13
N ALA A 229 23.97 5.07 -9.67
CA ALA A 229 24.96 4.71 -10.66
C ALA A 229 26.34 5.21 -10.28
N LYS A 230 27.35 4.62 -10.88
CA LYS A 230 28.73 5.09 -10.82
C LYS A 230 29.33 5.16 -12.22
N LEU A 231 30.32 6.00 -12.38
CA LEU A 231 31.08 6.14 -13.60
C LEU A 231 32.49 5.59 -13.42
N THR A 232 32.96 4.83 -14.40
CA THR A 232 34.31 4.27 -14.43
C THR A 232 34.91 4.45 -15.81
N ASN A 233 36.22 4.24 -15.92
CA ASN A 233 36.94 4.29 -17.19
C ASN A 233 36.68 5.58 -18.00
N THR A 234 36.73 6.72 -17.29
CA THR A 234 36.57 8.03 -17.95
C THR A 234 37.75 8.33 -18.81
N THR A 235 37.51 8.55 -20.11
CA THR A 235 38.52 8.90 -21.11
C THR A 235 38.13 10.20 -21.78
N THR A 236 39.09 11.02 -22.05
CA THR A 236 38.91 12.32 -22.73
C THR A 236 39.92 12.46 -23.84
N GLU A 237 39.47 12.89 -25.00
CA GLU A 237 40.33 13.28 -26.11
C GLU A 237 39.95 14.69 -26.56
N SER A 238 40.95 15.54 -26.77
CA SER A 238 40.75 16.88 -27.29
C SER A 238 41.64 17.17 -28.47
N ARG A 239 41.20 18.04 -29.36
CA ARG A 239 41.97 18.48 -30.52
C ARG A 239 42.12 19.99 -30.55
N CYS A 240 43.18 20.44 -31.14
CA CYS A 240 43.42 21.86 -31.35
C CYS A 240 42.47 22.44 -32.40
N PRO A 241 42.27 23.78 -32.40
CA PRO A 241 41.47 24.42 -33.45
C PRO A 241 41.90 24.01 -34.85
N THR A 242 40.95 23.84 -35.76
CA THR A 242 41.13 23.46 -37.19
C THR A 242 41.55 22.00 -37.44
N GLN A 243 41.71 21.17 -36.42
CA GLN A 243 42.08 19.75 -36.58
C GLN A 243 40.90 18.79 -36.69
N GLY A 244 39.67 19.31 -36.74
CA GLY A 244 38.46 18.50 -36.80
C GLY A 244 37.97 18.05 -35.43
N GLU A 245 36.99 17.15 -35.42
CA GLU A 245 36.40 16.64 -34.16
C GLU A 245 37.16 15.40 -33.68
N PRO A 246 37.42 15.31 -32.35
CA PRO A 246 37.99 14.10 -31.78
C PRO A 246 36.96 12.98 -31.75
N SER A 247 37.43 11.74 -31.80
CA SER A 247 36.59 10.56 -31.64
C SER A 247 37.25 9.54 -30.73
N LEU A 248 36.44 8.84 -29.96
CA LEU A 248 36.86 7.74 -29.11
C LEU A 248 36.19 6.45 -29.56
N ASN A 249 36.90 5.32 -29.45
CA ASN A 249 36.32 4.01 -29.78
C ASN A 249 35.14 3.64 -28.85
N GLU A 250 35.14 4.17 -27.65
CA GLU A 250 34.09 3.95 -26.63
C GLU A 250 32.73 4.55 -27.03
N GLU A 251 32.70 5.49 -27.98
CA GLU A 251 31.43 6.05 -28.48
C GLU A 251 30.54 5.00 -29.16
N GLN A 252 31.13 3.94 -29.69
CA GLN A 252 30.41 2.84 -30.33
C GLN A 252 29.88 1.83 -29.32
N ASP A 253 30.37 1.86 -28.09
CA ASP A 253 29.93 0.97 -27.03
C ASP A 253 28.75 1.58 -26.27
N LYS A 254 27.63 0.86 -26.26
CA LYS A 254 26.39 1.31 -25.57
C LYS A 254 26.53 1.39 -24.07
N ARG A 255 27.56 0.80 -23.47
CA ARG A 255 27.83 0.87 -22.04
C ARG A 255 28.39 2.21 -21.59
N PHE A 256 28.91 2.99 -22.52
CA PHE A 256 29.53 4.30 -22.27
C PHE A 256 28.54 5.43 -22.56
N ILE A 257 28.66 6.49 -21.80
CA ILE A 257 28.01 7.76 -22.08
C ILE A 257 29.06 8.76 -22.51
N CYS A 258 28.85 9.39 -23.66
CA CYS A 258 29.82 10.29 -24.28
C CYS A 258 29.17 11.62 -24.62
N LYS A 259 29.98 12.68 -24.54
CA LYS A 259 29.55 14.02 -24.96
C LYS A 259 30.68 14.72 -25.70
N HIS A 260 30.35 15.31 -26.83
CA HIS A 260 31.20 16.24 -27.57
C HIS A 260 30.94 17.67 -27.09
N SER A 261 32.01 18.42 -26.88
CA SER A 261 31.93 19.82 -26.49
C SER A 261 33.06 20.60 -27.21
N MET A 262 33.02 21.90 -27.06
CA MET A 262 34.07 22.78 -27.54
C MET A 262 34.76 23.42 -26.36
N VAL A 263 36.09 23.51 -26.41
CA VAL A 263 36.93 24.07 -25.37
C VAL A 263 37.86 25.10 -25.95
N ASP A 264 38.17 26.15 -25.22
CA ASP A 264 39.15 27.14 -25.62
C ASP A 264 40.56 26.56 -25.57
N ARG A 265 41.24 26.58 -26.66
CA ARG A 265 42.62 26.08 -26.82
C ARG A 265 43.55 27.22 -27.19
N GLY A 266 44.77 27.09 -26.76
CA GLY A 266 45.80 28.05 -27.04
C GLY A 266 47.16 27.59 -26.54
N TRP A 267 48.11 28.48 -26.46
CA TRP A 267 49.47 28.17 -26.04
C TRP A 267 49.54 27.53 -24.63
N GLY A 268 48.71 28.00 -23.71
CA GLY A 268 48.72 27.51 -22.33
C GLY A 268 48.34 26.05 -22.19
N ASN A 269 47.70 25.45 -23.17
CA ASN A 269 47.25 24.05 -23.15
C ASN A 269 47.70 23.26 -24.37
N GLY A 270 48.78 23.68 -25.01
CA GLY A 270 49.49 22.90 -26.00
C GLY A 270 49.04 23.03 -27.46
N CYS A 271 48.23 24.04 -27.78
CA CYS A 271 47.85 24.33 -29.17
C CYS A 271 48.55 25.58 -29.70
N GLY A 272 49.00 25.54 -30.95
CA GLY A 272 49.63 26.67 -31.58
C GLY A 272 48.73 27.80 -32.03
N LEU A 273 47.41 27.52 -32.12
CA LEU A 273 46.39 28.49 -32.49
C LEU A 273 45.44 28.74 -31.35
N PHE A 274 45.05 29.99 -31.19
CA PHE A 274 43.96 30.34 -30.26
C PHE A 274 42.62 30.14 -30.95
N GLY A 275 41.72 29.50 -30.24
CA GLY A 275 40.38 29.26 -30.75
C GLY A 275 39.71 28.09 -30.02
N LYS A 276 38.57 27.68 -30.51
CA LYS A 276 37.82 26.56 -29.97
C LYS A 276 38.23 25.25 -30.62
N GLY A 277 38.66 24.30 -29.83
CA GLY A 277 38.94 22.94 -30.24
C GLY A 277 37.87 21.97 -29.74
N GLY A 278 37.67 20.88 -30.48
CA GLY A 278 36.75 19.84 -30.05
C GLY A 278 37.29 19.04 -28.87
N ILE A 279 36.40 18.62 -27.99
CA ILE A 279 36.69 17.71 -26.88
C ILE A 279 35.58 16.67 -26.80
N VAL A 280 35.94 15.42 -26.57
CA VAL A 280 35.00 14.33 -26.30
C VAL A 280 35.39 13.63 -25.01
N THR A 281 34.43 13.35 -24.19
CA THR A 281 34.62 12.59 -22.96
C THR A 281 33.63 11.45 -22.90
N CYS A 282 34.14 10.25 -22.65
CA CYS A 282 33.34 9.05 -22.47
C CYS A 282 33.60 8.45 -21.11
N ALA A 283 32.56 8.01 -20.47
CA ALA A 283 32.64 7.30 -19.18
C ALA A 283 31.72 6.08 -19.21
N LYS A 284 32.19 4.98 -18.61
CA LYS A 284 31.41 3.77 -18.50
C LYS A 284 30.36 3.92 -17.42
N PHE A 285 29.11 3.74 -17.78
CA PHE A 285 27.98 3.80 -16.87
C PHE A 285 27.73 2.43 -16.24
N ILE A 286 27.77 2.35 -14.92
CA ILE A 286 27.49 1.15 -14.16
C ILE A 286 26.40 1.46 -13.15
N CYS A 287 25.33 0.70 -13.18
CA CYS A 287 24.26 0.82 -12.21
C CYS A 287 24.59 0.01 -10.96
N LYS A 288 24.60 0.66 -9.79
CA LYS A 288 24.81 -0.01 -8.50
C LYS A 288 23.52 -0.54 -7.90
N LYS A 289 22.46 0.24 -7.98
CA LYS A 289 21.13 -0.12 -7.46
C LYS A 289 20.10 0.14 -8.53
N ASN A 290 19.20 -0.80 -8.68
CA ASN A 290 18.09 -0.69 -9.60
C ASN A 290 16.77 -0.95 -8.90
N MET A 291 15.69 -0.56 -9.52
CA MET A 291 14.34 -0.93 -9.15
C MET A 291 13.66 -1.59 -10.34
N GLU A 292 12.83 -2.59 -10.07
CA GLU A 292 12.13 -3.33 -11.10
C GLU A 292 10.65 -2.99 -11.11
N GLY A 293 10.11 -2.76 -12.29
CA GLY A 293 8.67 -2.68 -12.50
C GLY A 293 8.16 -3.96 -13.14
N LYS A 294 7.25 -4.62 -12.47
CA LYS A 294 6.69 -5.90 -12.91
C LYS A 294 5.23 -5.75 -13.27
N VAL A 295 4.82 -6.39 -14.33
CA VAL A 295 3.42 -6.45 -14.75
C VAL A 295 2.79 -7.70 -14.14
N VAL A 296 1.73 -7.50 -13.38
CA VAL A 296 0.94 -8.58 -12.81
C VAL A 296 -0.25 -8.82 -13.72
N GLN A 297 -0.45 -10.06 -14.12
CA GLN A 297 -1.64 -10.49 -14.86
C GLN A 297 -2.56 -11.29 -13.93
N PRO A 298 -3.88 -11.32 -14.19
CA PRO A 298 -4.80 -12.12 -13.37
C PRO A 298 -4.40 -13.59 -13.28
N GLU A 299 -3.78 -14.16 -14.33
CA GLU A 299 -3.33 -15.55 -14.35
C GLU A 299 -2.17 -15.83 -13.38
N ASN A 300 -1.44 -14.79 -12.98
CA ASN A 300 -0.30 -14.90 -12.07
C ASN A 300 -0.72 -14.86 -10.59
N LEU A 301 -1.97 -14.55 -10.30
CA LEU A 301 -2.46 -14.40 -8.95
C LEU A 301 -2.75 -15.76 -8.31
N GLU A 302 -2.28 -15.94 -7.11
CA GLU A 302 -2.56 -17.08 -6.25
C GLU A 302 -3.21 -16.59 -4.96
N TYR A 303 -4.39 -17.11 -4.69
CA TYR A 303 -5.15 -16.77 -3.50
C TYR A 303 -5.00 -17.88 -2.46
N THR A 304 -4.68 -17.50 -1.24
CA THR A 304 -4.58 -18.44 -0.13
C THR A 304 -5.78 -18.26 0.79
N ILE A 305 -6.55 -19.33 0.95
CA ILE A 305 -7.73 -19.37 1.81
C ILE A 305 -7.46 -20.30 2.97
N VAL A 306 -7.89 -19.94 4.15
CA VAL A 306 -7.90 -20.82 5.31
C VAL A 306 -9.33 -21.23 5.61
N ILE A 307 -9.57 -22.52 5.67
CA ILE A 307 -10.83 -23.12 6.09
C ILE A 307 -10.62 -23.72 7.49
N THR A 308 -11.36 -23.21 8.45
CA THR A 308 -11.26 -23.68 9.83
C THR A 308 -12.62 -24.24 10.28
N PRO A 309 -12.71 -25.51 10.69
CA PRO A 309 -13.92 -26.01 11.31
C PRO A 309 -14.16 -25.29 12.65
N HIS A 310 -15.37 -24.88 12.87
CA HIS A 310 -15.78 -24.22 14.12
C HIS A 310 -16.04 -25.26 15.20
N SER A 311 -14.98 -25.93 15.65
CA SER A 311 -15.06 -27.06 16.54
C SER A 311 -15.21 -26.68 18.02
N GLY A 312 -14.88 -25.46 18.37
CA GLY A 312 -14.79 -25.03 19.75
C GLY A 312 -13.50 -25.44 20.47
N GLU A 313 -12.67 -26.28 19.88
CA GLU A 313 -11.38 -26.63 20.48
C GLU A 313 -10.43 -25.44 20.53
N GLU A 314 -9.74 -25.29 21.65
CA GLU A 314 -8.74 -24.25 21.78
C GLU A 314 -7.45 -24.66 21.09
N HIS A 315 -7.02 -23.86 20.12
CA HIS A 315 -5.78 -24.08 19.39
C HIS A 315 -4.66 -23.23 19.98
N ALA A 316 -3.43 -23.72 19.90
CA ALA A 316 -2.27 -23.00 20.38
C ALA A 316 -2.11 -21.66 19.62
N VAL A 317 -1.95 -20.59 20.38
CA VAL A 317 -1.69 -19.25 19.86
C VAL A 317 -0.38 -19.28 19.06
N GLY A 318 -0.41 -18.88 17.78
CA GLY A 318 0.76 -18.81 16.93
C GLY A 318 0.74 -19.70 15.71
N ASN A 319 -0.23 -20.58 15.55
CA ASN A 319 -0.46 -21.36 14.35
C ASN A 319 -1.62 -20.75 13.57
N ASP A 320 -1.36 -20.14 12.42
CA ASP A 320 -2.36 -19.42 11.62
C ASP A 320 -3.51 -20.31 11.12
N THR A 321 -3.28 -21.61 10.99
CA THR A 321 -4.28 -22.56 10.51
C THR A 321 -5.04 -23.27 11.63
N GLY A 322 -4.55 -23.23 12.88
CA GLY A 322 -5.09 -24.02 13.97
C GLY A 322 -4.88 -25.54 13.76
N LYS A 323 -5.33 -26.35 14.73
CA LYS A 323 -5.14 -27.80 14.70
C LYS A 323 -5.93 -28.51 13.58
N HIS A 324 -7.08 -27.98 13.19
CA HIS A 324 -7.97 -28.55 12.18
C HIS A 324 -8.14 -27.66 10.94
N GLY A 325 -7.47 -26.52 10.91
CA GLY A 325 -7.53 -25.59 9.79
C GLY A 325 -6.79 -26.14 8.57
N LYS A 326 -7.32 -25.85 7.39
CA LYS A 326 -6.73 -26.23 6.12
C LYS A 326 -6.44 -24.99 5.30
N GLU A 327 -5.20 -24.86 4.86
CA GLU A 327 -4.78 -23.82 3.93
C GLU A 327 -4.90 -24.34 2.51
N ILE A 328 -5.60 -23.58 1.65
CA ILE A 328 -5.81 -23.93 0.26
C ILE A 328 -5.36 -22.79 -0.63
N LYS A 329 -4.71 -23.12 -1.71
CA LYS A 329 -4.26 -22.19 -2.73
C LYS A 329 -5.14 -22.30 -3.97
N ILE A 330 -5.71 -21.18 -4.40
CA ILE A 330 -6.58 -21.11 -5.55
C ILE A 330 -5.94 -20.24 -6.61
N THR A 331 -5.85 -20.80 -7.81
CA THR A 331 -5.35 -20.11 -9.00
C THR A 331 -6.43 -20.13 -10.09
N PRO A 332 -6.37 -19.24 -11.08
CA PRO A 332 -7.34 -19.29 -12.21
C PRO A 332 -7.32 -20.61 -12.99
N GLN A 333 -6.18 -21.35 -12.96
CA GLN A 333 -6.08 -22.63 -13.63
C GLN A 333 -6.68 -23.79 -12.82
N SER A 334 -6.65 -23.71 -11.48
CA SER A 334 -7.21 -24.70 -10.57
C SER A 334 -8.42 -24.14 -9.84
N SER A 335 -9.52 -23.96 -10.56
CA SER A 335 -10.75 -23.37 -10.04
C SER A 335 -11.53 -24.30 -9.10
N ILE A 336 -11.43 -25.60 -9.30
CA ILE A 336 -12.11 -26.61 -8.48
C ILE A 336 -11.09 -27.22 -7.53
N THR A 337 -11.35 -27.14 -6.23
CA THR A 337 -10.46 -27.66 -5.20
C THR A 337 -11.28 -28.42 -4.16
N GLU A 338 -10.82 -29.60 -3.80
CA GLU A 338 -11.35 -30.36 -2.69
C GLU A 338 -10.45 -30.19 -1.47
N ALA A 339 -11.02 -29.75 -0.36
CA ALA A 339 -10.32 -29.61 0.89
C ALA A 339 -10.76 -30.70 1.85
N GLU A 340 -9.82 -31.54 2.27
CA GLU A 340 -10.06 -32.52 3.30
C GLU A 340 -9.81 -31.90 4.67
N LEU A 341 -10.83 -31.86 5.50
CA LEU A 341 -10.75 -31.38 6.87
C LEU A 341 -10.66 -32.59 7.79
N THR A 342 -9.62 -32.66 8.60
CA THR A 342 -9.36 -33.79 9.48
C THR A 342 -10.51 -34.02 10.46
N GLY A 343 -11.20 -35.14 10.30
CA GLY A 343 -12.33 -35.52 11.13
C GLY A 343 -13.68 -34.91 10.74
N TYR A 344 -13.73 -34.03 9.75
CA TYR A 344 -14.96 -33.34 9.33
C TYR A 344 -15.39 -33.65 7.90
N GLY A 345 -14.62 -34.43 7.19
CA GLY A 345 -14.90 -34.78 5.81
C GLY A 345 -14.29 -33.82 4.80
N THR A 346 -14.90 -33.72 3.64
CA THR A 346 -14.36 -32.95 2.52
C THR A 346 -15.34 -31.89 2.06
N VAL A 347 -14.85 -30.68 1.86
CA VAL A 347 -15.60 -29.60 1.22
C VAL A 347 -15.07 -29.37 -0.18
N THR A 348 -15.96 -29.30 -1.17
CA THR A 348 -15.59 -29.00 -2.55
C THR A 348 -15.85 -27.53 -2.83
N MET A 349 -14.84 -26.83 -3.32
CA MET A 349 -14.90 -25.42 -3.64
C MET A 349 -14.68 -25.21 -5.13
N GLU A 350 -15.56 -24.49 -5.76
CA GLU A 350 -15.38 -23.95 -7.10
C GLU A 350 -15.28 -22.45 -7.03
N CYS A 351 -14.10 -21.90 -7.27
CA CYS A 351 -13.83 -20.48 -7.07
C CYS A 351 -13.55 -19.78 -8.40
N SER A 352 -14.11 -18.59 -8.55
CA SER A 352 -13.84 -17.67 -9.65
C SER A 352 -13.19 -16.42 -9.09
N PRO A 353 -11.87 -16.25 -9.25
CA PRO A 353 -11.19 -15.05 -8.82
C PRO A 353 -11.67 -13.84 -9.60
N ARG A 354 -11.93 -12.74 -8.89
CA ARG A 354 -12.30 -11.47 -9.48
C ARG A 354 -11.50 -10.36 -8.85
N THR A 355 -11.15 -9.36 -9.65
CA THR A 355 -10.47 -8.18 -9.18
C THR A 355 -11.13 -6.95 -9.81
N GLY A 356 -11.33 -5.92 -9.00
CA GLY A 356 -11.75 -4.61 -9.47
C GLY A 356 -10.61 -3.76 -10.03
N LEU A 357 -9.37 -4.29 -9.99
CA LEU A 357 -8.19 -3.60 -10.47
C LEU A 357 -7.97 -3.88 -11.95
N ASP A 358 -7.67 -2.84 -12.69
CA ASP A 358 -7.17 -2.96 -14.05
C ASP A 358 -5.65 -3.12 -13.99
N PHE A 359 -5.16 -4.35 -14.00
CA PHE A 359 -3.72 -4.63 -13.97
C PHE A 359 -2.98 -4.16 -15.22
N ASN A 360 -3.68 -3.89 -16.32
CA ASN A 360 -3.06 -3.32 -17.51
C ASN A 360 -2.58 -1.88 -17.29
N GLU A 361 -3.22 -1.16 -16.36
CA GLU A 361 -2.88 0.22 -16.00
C GLU A 361 -1.98 0.32 -14.77
N MET A 362 -1.53 -0.81 -14.24
CA MET A 362 -0.76 -0.86 -13.00
C MET A 362 0.55 -1.59 -13.17
N VAL A 363 1.54 -1.17 -12.40
CA VAL A 363 2.86 -1.79 -12.33
C VAL A 363 3.23 -2.01 -10.87
N LEU A 364 3.74 -3.20 -10.59
CA LEU A 364 4.32 -3.54 -9.30
C LEU A 364 5.77 -3.08 -9.30
N LEU A 365 6.04 -1.97 -8.63
CA LEU A 365 7.38 -1.42 -8.47
C LEU A 365 8.06 -2.06 -7.26
N GLN A 366 9.17 -2.71 -7.48
CA GLN A 366 9.96 -3.34 -6.43
C GLN A 366 11.30 -2.63 -6.27
N MET A 367 11.60 -2.18 -5.07
CA MET A 367 12.86 -1.53 -4.71
C MET A 367 13.37 -2.13 -3.40
N GLU A 368 14.48 -2.89 -3.46
CA GLU A 368 15.03 -3.65 -2.33
C GLU A 368 13.99 -4.60 -1.71
N ASP A 369 13.62 -4.36 -0.45
CA ASP A 369 12.68 -5.19 0.31
C ASP A 369 11.24 -4.71 0.21
N LYS A 370 11.01 -3.56 -0.39
CA LYS A 370 9.71 -2.91 -0.46
C LYS A 370 9.15 -2.96 -1.86
N ALA A 371 7.84 -3.01 -1.95
CA ALA A 371 7.12 -2.95 -3.20
C ALA A 371 5.96 -1.97 -3.12
N TRP A 372 5.65 -1.35 -4.24
CA TRP A 372 4.53 -0.43 -4.37
C TRP A 372 3.74 -0.77 -5.62
N LEU A 373 2.45 -0.53 -5.56
CA LEU A 373 1.61 -0.58 -6.74
C LEU A 373 1.44 0.84 -7.28
N VAL A 374 1.91 1.06 -8.49
CA VAL A 374 1.95 2.38 -9.13
C VAL A 374 1.20 2.37 -10.45
N HIS A 375 0.77 3.54 -10.91
CA HIS A 375 0.16 3.69 -12.21
C HIS A 375 1.20 3.45 -13.32
N ARG A 376 0.80 2.72 -14.37
CA ARG A 376 1.70 2.35 -15.47
C ARG A 376 2.29 3.57 -16.18
N GLN A 377 1.47 4.58 -16.48
CA GLN A 377 1.93 5.76 -17.17
C GLN A 377 2.94 6.56 -16.34
N TRP A 378 2.68 6.71 -15.04
CA TRP A 378 3.62 7.35 -14.14
C TRP A 378 4.97 6.61 -14.09
N PHE A 379 4.92 5.28 -14.03
CA PHE A 379 6.13 4.45 -14.03
C PHE A 379 6.92 4.57 -15.35
N LEU A 380 6.24 4.59 -16.50
CA LEU A 380 6.88 4.71 -17.81
C LEU A 380 7.47 6.10 -18.05
N ASP A 381 6.94 7.12 -17.40
CA ASP A 381 7.38 8.52 -17.54
C ASP A 381 8.46 8.92 -16.54
N LEU A 382 8.96 7.99 -15.72
CA LEU A 382 10.03 8.30 -14.76
C LEU A 382 11.30 8.75 -15.48
N PRO A 383 11.89 9.90 -15.09
CA PRO A 383 13.09 10.44 -15.71
C PRO A 383 14.36 9.78 -15.15
N LEU A 384 14.53 8.51 -15.38
CA LEU A 384 15.67 7.73 -14.90
C LEU A 384 16.20 6.83 -16.02
N PRO A 385 17.46 6.41 -15.99
CA PRO A 385 17.97 5.41 -16.92
C PRO A 385 17.23 4.10 -16.75
N TRP A 386 16.85 3.47 -17.85
CA TRP A 386 16.07 2.25 -17.83
C TRP A 386 16.58 1.18 -18.78
N LEU A 387 16.22 -0.06 -18.46
CA LEU A 387 16.45 -1.23 -19.32
C LEU A 387 15.13 -1.89 -19.65
N PRO A 388 14.94 -2.42 -20.87
CA PRO A 388 13.81 -3.32 -21.15
C PRO A 388 13.84 -4.54 -20.23
N GLY A 389 12.68 -5.03 -19.85
CA GLY A 389 12.57 -6.18 -18.95
C GLY A 389 13.15 -7.48 -19.50
N ALA A 390 13.26 -7.60 -20.83
CA ALA A 390 13.87 -8.74 -21.51
C ALA A 390 15.40 -8.74 -21.45
N ASP A 391 16.03 -7.63 -21.11
CA ASP A 391 17.48 -7.53 -21.02
C ASP A 391 17.97 -8.01 -19.65
N THR A 392 18.60 -9.18 -19.63
CA THR A 392 19.12 -9.82 -18.41
C THR A 392 20.55 -9.40 -18.08
N GLN A 393 21.29 -8.83 -19.02
CA GLN A 393 22.71 -8.51 -18.84
C GLN A 393 22.96 -7.17 -18.14
N GLY A 394 21.98 -6.26 -18.14
CA GLY A 394 22.03 -5.05 -17.33
C GLY A 394 23.10 -4.03 -17.72
N SER A 395 23.60 -4.05 -18.96
CA SER A 395 24.73 -3.22 -19.38
C SER A 395 24.37 -2.05 -20.30
N ASN A 396 23.26 -2.12 -21.01
CA ASN A 396 22.88 -1.14 -22.04
C ASN A 396 21.73 -0.24 -21.59
N TRP A 397 21.97 0.57 -20.58
CA TRP A 397 20.98 1.49 -20.05
C TRP A 397 20.60 2.56 -21.06
N ILE A 398 19.32 2.84 -21.17
CA ILE A 398 18.74 3.86 -22.04
C ILE A 398 18.52 5.13 -21.22
N GLN A 399 18.72 6.31 -21.82
CA GLN A 399 18.58 7.61 -21.15
C GLN A 399 19.52 7.79 -19.95
N LYS A 400 20.75 7.40 -20.11
CA LYS A 400 21.80 7.57 -19.08
C LYS A 400 22.03 9.03 -18.68
N GLU A 401 21.76 9.95 -19.60
CA GLU A 401 21.92 11.40 -19.39
C GLU A 401 21.04 11.96 -18.28
N THR A 402 20.02 11.25 -17.84
CA THR A 402 19.17 11.69 -16.74
C THR A 402 19.88 11.70 -15.39
N LEU A 403 20.85 10.81 -15.20
CA LEU A 403 21.67 10.74 -13.98
C LEU A 403 23.09 11.29 -14.17
N VAL A 404 23.51 11.53 -15.36
CA VAL A 404 24.87 11.93 -15.67
C VAL A 404 24.91 13.36 -16.17
N THR A 405 25.79 14.16 -15.62
CA THR A 405 26.01 15.54 -16.04
C THR A 405 27.45 15.71 -16.45
N PHE A 406 27.67 16.24 -17.64
CA PHE A 406 28.98 16.66 -18.08
C PHE A 406 29.18 18.12 -17.68
N LYS A 407 30.22 18.38 -16.91
CA LYS A 407 30.59 19.74 -16.57
C LYS A 407 31.12 20.47 -17.80
N ASN A 408 31.05 21.78 -17.78
CA ASN A 408 31.64 22.56 -18.87
C ASN A 408 33.14 22.28 -19.00
N PRO A 409 33.63 22.11 -20.20
CA PRO A 409 35.04 21.77 -20.42
C PRO A 409 35.95 22.92 -20.02
N HIS A 410 37.07 22.56 -19.46
CA HIS A 410 38.08 23.49 -18.99
C HIS A 410 39.46 23.00 -19.41
N ALA A 411 40.18 23.77 -20.20
CA ALA A 411 41.45 23.38 -20.81
C ALA A 411 41.33 22.10 -21.66
N LYS A 412 41.99 21.01 -21.27
CA LYS A 412 41.93 19.71 -21.93
C LYS A 412 40.99 18.73 -21.26
N LYS A 413 40.27 19.17 -20.24
CA LYS A 413 39.49 18.30 -19.39
C LYS A 413 38.01 18.65 -19.41
N GLN A 414 37.20 17.63 -19.49
CA GLN A 414 35.77 17.72 -19.29
C GLN A 414 35.40 16.69 -18.23
N ASP A 415 35.02 17.18 -17.06
CA ASP A 415 34.61 16.30 -15.98
C ASP A 415 33.18 15.83 -16.19
N VAL A 416 32.94 14.60 -15.83
CA VAL A 416 31.63 13.98 -15.84
C VAL A 416 31.28 13.54 -14.43
N VAL A 417 30.09 13.86 -14.00
CA VAL A 417 29.59 13.51 -12.67
C VAL A 417 28.27 12.79 -12.76
N VAL A 418 28.05 11.91 -11.83
CA VAL A 418 26.79 11.19 -11.68
C VAL A 418 26.06 11.71 -10.46
N LEU A 419 24.75 11.84 -10.57
CA LEU A 419 23.91 12.19 -9.43
C LEU A 419 23.98 11.08 -8.37
N GLY A 420 23.84 11.46 -7.11
CA GLY A 420 23.82 10.52 -6.00
C GLY A 420 22.61 9.59 -6.04
N SER A 421 22.44 8.80 -5.00
CA SER A 421 21.32 7.86 -4.89
C SER A 421 19.97 8.58 -4.98
N GLN A 422 19.11 8.06 -5.84
CA GLN A 422 17.75 8.57 -6.03
C GLN A 422 16.71 7.83 -5.18
N GLU A 423 17.14 6.95 -4.30
CA GLU A 423 16.27 6.15 -3.46
C GLU A 423 15.36 7.02 -2.58
N GLY A 424 15.93 8.02 -1.92
CA GLY A 424 15.15 8.96 -1.09
C GLY A 424 14.14 9.77 -1.89
N ALA A 425 14.49 10.20 -3.10
CA ALA A 425 13.59 10.90 -3.99
C ALA A 425 12.45 10.00 -4.46
N MET A 426 12.74 8.73 -4.76
CA MET A 426 11.72 7.74 -5.10
C MET A 426 10.77 7.47 -3.95
N HIS A 427 11.27 7.33 -2.73
CA HIS A 427 10.40 7.16 -1.55
C HIS A 427 9.48 8.36 -1.35
N THR A 428 9.97 9.56 -1.58
CA THR A 428 9.15 10.78 -1.50
C THR A 428 8.10 10.82 -2.61
N ALA A 429 8.47 10.46 -3.84
CA ALA A 429 7.53 10.40 -4.96
C ALA A 429 6.46 9.31 -4.79
N LEU A 430 6.77 8.24 -4.07
CA LEU A 430 5.89 7.10 -3.83
C LEU A 430 4.94 7.28 -2.63
N THR A 431 4.91 8.45 -1.99
CA THR A 431 4.03 8.68 -0.82
C THR A 431 2.55 8.48 -1.12
N GLY A 432 2.11 8.75 -2.35
CA GLY A 432 0.74 8.51 -2.80
C GLY A 432 0.49 7.10 -3.36
N ALA A 433 1.51 6.27 -3.44
CA ALA A 433 1.40 4.91 -3.95
C ALA A 433 1.03 3.93 -2.83
N THR A 434 0.43 2.83 -3.22
CA THR A 434 0.05 1.76 -2.30
C THR A 434 1.25 0.87 -2.01
N GLU A 435 1.72 0.87 -0.77
CA GLU A 435 2.83 0.02 -0.34
C GLU A 435 2.37 -1.43 -0.12
N ILE A 436 3.17 -2.38 -0.60
CA ILE A 436 2.93 -3.81 -0.50
C ILE A 436 4.10 -4.45 0.22
N GLN A 437 3.81 -5.33 1.18
CA GLN A 437 4.87 -6.06 1.90
C GLN A 437 5.38 -7.22 1.05
N MET A 438 6.65 -7.17 0.69
CA MET A 438 7.30 -8.23 -0.10
C MET A 438 7.49 -9.54 0.65
N SER A 439 7.73 -9.48 1.96
CA SER A 439 7.95 -10.67 2.79
C SER A 439 6.76 -11.63 2.82
N SER A 440 5.56 -11.12 2.63
CA SER A 440 4.33 -11.90 2.55
C SER A 440 3.77 -12.03 1.13
N GLY A 441 4.32 -11.31 0.15
CA GLY A 441 3.84 -11.29 -1.23
C GLY A 441 2.39 -10.81 -1.40
N ASN A 442 1.87 -10.08 -0.41
CA ASN A 442 0.45 -9.76 -0.31
C ASN A 442 0.02 -8.64 -1.24
N LEU A 443 -0.85 -8.98 -2.18
CA LEU A 443 -1.58 -8.07 -3.05
C LEU A 443 -3.06 -8.01 -2.65
N LEU A 444 -3.34 -7.83 -1.36
CA LEU A 444 -4.67 -7.98 -0.75
C LEU A 444 -5.61 -6.78 -0.95
N PHE A 445 -5.44 -6.04 -2.00
CA PHE A 445 -6.31 -4.91 -2.30
C PHE A 445 -7.44 -5.35 -3.24
N THR A 446 -8.59 -4.87 -3.11
CA THR A 446 -9.79 -4.97 -3.96
C THR A 446 -10.12 -6.31 -4.66
N GLY A 447 -9.23 -7.31 -4.62
CA GLY A 447 -9.48 -8.63 -5.17
C GLY A 447 -10.45 -9.41 -4.28
N HIS A 448 -11.34 -10.16 -4.89
CA HIS A 448 -12.25 -11.04 -4.16
C HIS A 448 -12.43 -12.36 -4.90
N LEU A 449 -12.81 -13.39 -4.15
CA LEU A 449 -13.10 -14.72 -4.65
C LEU A 449 -14.58 -14.98 -4.50
N LYS A 450 -15.24 -15.30 -5.61
CA LYS A 450 -16.58 -15.87 -5.59
C LYS A 450 -16.44 -17.38 -5.60
N CYS A 451 -16.84 -18.03 -4.54
CA CYS A 451 -16.72 -19.47 -4.38
C CYS A 451 -18.08 -20.12 -4.21
N ARG A 452 -18.25 -21.25 -4.86
CA ARG A 452 -19.39 -22.12 -4.69
C ARG A 452 -18.96 -23.35 -3.89
N LEU A 453 -19.61 -23.57 -2.76
CA LEU A 453 -19.26 -24.62 -1.83
C LEU A 453 -20.25 -25.76 -1.91
N ARG A 454 -19.75 -26.98 -1.93
CA ARG A 454 -20.54 -28.20 -1.73
C ARG A 454 -20.20 -28.81 -0.39
N MET A 455 -21.21 -29.01 0.42
CA MET A 455 -21.09 -29.51 1.79
C MET A 455 -21.60 -30.92 1.98
N ASP A 456 -21.98 -31.61 0.92
CA ASP A 456 -22.56 -32.95 0.96
C ASP A 456 -21.64 -34.02 1.56
N LYS A 457 -20.35 -33.88 1.38
CA LYS A 457 -19.33 -34.78 1.91
C LYS A 457 -18.83 -34.43 3.30
N LEU A 458 -19.34 -33.37 3.91
CA LEU A 458 -19.00 -32.98 5.26
C LEU A 458 -19.77 -33.84 6.28
N GLN A 459 -19.12 -34.14 7.40
CA GLN A 459 -19.71 -34.86 8.51
C GLN A 459 -19.34 -34.23 9.84
N LEU A 460 -20.24 -34.36 10.82
CA LEU A 460 -19.96 -33.90 12.17
C LEU A 460 -18.97 -34.86 12.86
N LYS A 461 -17.98 -34.28 13.53
CA LYS A 461 -17.03 -35.04 14.33
C LYS A 461 -17.70 -35.47 15.63
N GLY A 462 -17.50 -36.70 15.99
CA GLY A 462 -17.96 -37.20 17.27
C GLY A 462 -19.46 -37.54 17.35
N MET A 463 -20.10 -37.83 16.22
CA MET A 463 -21.51 -38.29 16.23
C MET A 463 -21.74 -39.58 17.03
N SER A 464 -20.72 -40.43 17.10
CA SER A 464 -20.75 -41.69 17.85
C SER A 464 -20.48 -41.53 19.35
N TYR A 465 -20.03 -40.36 19.77
CA TYR A 465 -19.72 -40.13 21.18
C TYR A 465 -21.01 -40.07 22.04
N SER A 466 -20.91 -40.57 23.25
CA SER A 466 -21.99 -40.43 24.23
C SER A 466 -22.05 -38.99 24.79
N MET A 467 -23.18 -38.61 25.35
CA MET A 467 -23.32 -37.33 26.01
C MET A 467 -22.48 -37.26 27.29
N CYS A 468 -21.87 -36.11 27.53
CA CYS A 468 -21.16 -35.88 28.78
C CYS A 468 -22.14 -35.87 29.99
N THR A 469 -21.88 -36.70 30.96
CA THR A 469 -22.73 -36.81 32.19
C THR A 469 -22.15 -36.07 33.38
N GLY A 470 -20.92 -35.61 33.28
CA GLY A 470 -20.21 -34.91 34.33
C GLY A 470 -20.54 -33.41 34.42
N LYS A 471 -19.90 -32.77 35.37
CA LYS A 471 -20.07 -31.35 35.63
C LYS A 471 -19.19 -30.47 34.74
N PHE A 472 -19.73 -29.33 34.32
CA PHE A 472 -19.01 -28.32 33.58
C PHE A 472 -18.70 -27.10 34.45
N LYS A 473 -17.59 -26.45 34.17
CA LYS A 473 -17.13 -25.22 34.80
C LYS A 473 -16.92 -24.14 33.76
N ILE A 474 -17.35 -22.92 34.04
CA ILE A 474 -17.04 -21.76 33.21
C ILE A 474 -15.64 -21.27 33.56
N VAL A 475 -14.77 -21.17 32.56
CA VAL A 475 -13.36 -20.76 32.72
C VAL A 475 -13.20 -19.25 32.66
N LYS A 476 -13.95 -18.60 31.77
CA LYS A 476 -13.95 -17.15 31.61
C LYS A 476 -15.36 -16.61 31.55
N GLU A 477 -15.52 -15.32 31.81
CA GLU A 477 -16.79 -14.62 31.60
C GLU A 477 -17.28 -14.80 30.17
N ILE A 478 -18.59 -14.83 30.00
CA ILE A 478 -19.24 -14.91 28.71
C ILE A 478 -18.93 -13.65 27.93
N ALA A 479 -18.30 -13.81 26.77
CA ALA A 479 -17.96 -12.70 25.89
C ALA A 479 -19.05 -12.51 24.82
N GLU A 480 -19.54 -11.27 24.71
CA GLU A 480 -20.47 -10.88 23.67
C GLU A 480 -19.68 -10.37 22.46
N THR A 481 -20.00 -10.89 21.27
CA THR A 481 -19.36 -10.46 20.04
C THR A 481 -20.14 -9.33 19.37
N GLN A 482 -19.51 -8.66 18.41
CA GLN A 482 -20.16 -7.57 17.65
C GLN A 482 -21.30 -8.07 16.75
N HIS A 483 -21.42 -9.38 16.56
CA HIS A 483 -22.37 -9.99 15.62
C HIS A 483 -23.64 -10.50 16.29
N GLY A 484 -23.85 -10.17 17.55
CA GLY A 484 -25.00 -10.65 18.32
C GLY A 484 -24.85 -12.07 18.83
N THR A 485 -23.69 -12.65 18.77
CA THR A 485 -23.39 -13.97 19.33
C THR A 485 -22.63 -13.86 20.63
N ILE A 486 -22.67 -14.92 21.43
CA ILE A 486 -21.89 -15.03 22.66
C ILE A 486 -20.93 -16.21 22.56
N VAL A 487 -19.78 -16.07 23.20
CA VAL A 487 -18.81 -17.15 23.33
C VAL A 487 -18.68 -17.55 24.77
N ILE A 488 -18.94 -18.81 25.04
CA ILE A 488 -18.87 -19.41 26.38
C ILE A 488 -17.69 -20.38 26.39
N ARG A 489 -16.78 -20.16 27.31
CA ARG A 489 -15.64 -21.05 27.51
C ARG A 489 -15.90 -21.96 28.70
N VAL A 490 -16.02 -23.25 28.43
CA VAL A 490 -16.33 -24.27 29.45
C VAL A 490 -15.21 -25.30 29.53
N GLN A 491 -15.08 -25.88 30.72
CA GLN A 491 -14.15 -26.96 30.99
C GLN A 491 -14.92 -28.13 31.60
N TYR A 492 -14.69 -29.34 31.10
CA TYR A 492 -15.30 -30.54 31.57
C TYR A 492 -14.51 -31.10 32.76
N GLU A 493 -15.17 -31.27 33.89
CA GLU A 493 -14.57 -31.79 35.13
C GLU A 493 -14.84 -33.29 35.34
N GLY A 494 -15.74 -33.88 34.56
CA GLY A 494 -16.11 -35.27 34.68
C GLY A 494 -15.19 -36.24 33.98
N ASP A 495 -15.41 -37.51 34.20
CA ASP A 495 -14.73 -38.60 33.51
C ASP A 495 -15.55 -39.06 32.29
N GLY A 496 -14.91 -39.77 31.35
CA GLY A 496 -15.59 -40.27 30.16
C GLY A 496 -15.36 -39.49 28.89
N SER A 497 -14.24 -38.79 28.82
CA SER A 497 -13.81 -38.17 27.55
C SER A 497 -13.36 -39.22 26.52
N PRO A 498 -13.63 -39.02 25.21
CA PRO A 498 -14.36 -37.94 24.57
C PRO A 498 -15.88 -38.09 24.70
N CYS A 499 -16.59 -36.95 24.80
CA CYS A 499 -18.04 -36.90 24.89
C CYS A 499 -18.64 -35.65 24.25
N LYS A 500 -19.94 -35.68 23.94
CA LYS A 500 -20.67 -34.51 23.43
C LYS A 500 -21.13 -33.63 24.57
N ILE A 501 -21.02 -32.34 24.39
CA ILE A 501 -21.50 -31.37 25.38
C ILE A 501 -22.99 -31.13 25.16
N PRO A 502 -23.85 -31.44 26.20
CA PRO A 502 -25.24 -31.04 26.16
C PRO A 502 -25.35 -29.53 26.30
N PHE A 503 -25.83 -28.86 25.30
CA PHE A 503 -25.95 -27.41 25.29
C PHE A 503 -27.29 -27.00 24.67
N GLU A 504 -28.05 -26.18 25.38
CA GLU A 504 -29.27 -25.61 24.83
C GLU A 504 -29.52 -24.21 25.40
N ILE A 505 -30.26 -23.41 24.65
CA ILE A 505 -30.75 -22.11 25.09
C ILE A 505 -32.26 -22.19 25.12
N THR A 506 -32.83 -21.89 26.29
CA THR A 506 -34.29 -21.97 26.51
C THR A 506 -34.85 -20.62 26.98
N ASP A 507 -36.16 -20.48 26.93
CA ASP A 507 -36.87 -19.39 27.57
C ASP A 507 -36.80 -19.52 29.10
N LEU A 508 -37.28 -18.51 29.82
CA LEU A 508 -37.29 -18.50 31.28
C LEU A 508 -38.13 -19.63 31.90
N GLU A 509 -39.08 -20.16 31.14
CA GLU A 509 -39.95 -21.25 31.60
C GLU A 509 -39.47 -22.64 31.15
N LYS A 510 -38.35 -22.72 30.44
CA LYS A 510 -37.76 -23.94 29.88
C LYS A 510 -38.68 -24.74 28.94
N ARG A 511 -39.65 -24.08 28.32
CA ARG A 511 -40.62 -24.73 27.44
C ARG A 511 -40.15 -24.86 25.98
N HIS A 512 -39.38 -23.90 25.51
CA HIS A 512 -38.95 -23.82 24.11
C HIS A 512 -37.46 -23.62 24.00
N VAL A 513 -36.84 -24.32 23.05
CA VAL A 513 -35.47 -24.08 22.66
C VAL A 513 -35.44 -22.86 21.74
N LEU A 514 -34.72 -21.84 22.14
CA LEU A 514 -34.60 -20.58 21.42
C LEU A 514 -33.17 -20.36 20.92
N GLY A 515 -33.02 -19.47 19.95
CA GLY A 515 -31.72 -19.15 19.40
C GLY A 515 -31.12 -20.28 18.57
N ARG A 516 -29.86 -20.12 18.24
CA ARG A 516 -29.12 -21.12 17.44
C ARG A 516 -27.71 -21.30 17.96
N LEU A 517 -27.16 -22.50 17.75
CA LEU A 517 -25.78 -22.81 18.02
C LEU A 517 -24.95 -22.54 16.75
N ILE A 518 -23.95 -21.70 16.87
CA ILE A 518 -22.95 -21.52 15.82
C ILE A 518 -21.96 -22.68 15.85
N THR A 519 -21.46 -23.04 17.04
CA THR A 519 -20.66 -24.26 17.21
C THR A 519 -21.60 -25.46 17.26
N VAL A 520 -21.72 -26.19 16.15
CA VAL A 520 -22.60 -27.35 16.05
C VAL A 520 -21.92 -28.56 16.65
N ASN A 521 -22.66 -29.29 17.47
CA ASN A 521 -22.20 -30.51 18.12
C ASN A 521 -20.87 -30.34 18.89
N PRO A 522 -20.81 -29.46 19.90
CA PRO A 522 -19.58 -29.29 20.67
C PRO A 522 -19.18 -30.56 21.39
N ILE A 523 -17.89 -30.89 21.34
CA ILE A 523 -17.33 -32.11 21.93
C ILE A 523 -16.18 -31.77 22.86
N VAL A 524 -16.02 -32.59 23.90
CA VAL A 524 -14.83 -32.62 24.75
C VAL A 524 -13.94 -33.75 24.25
N THR A 525 -12.75 -33.43 23.77
CA THR A 525 -11.78 -34.42 23.29
C THR A 525 -10.87 -34.91 24.40
N GLU A 526 -10.48 -34.04 25.31
CA GLU A 526 -9.60 -34.33 26.44
C GLU A 526 -10.16 -33.71 27.70
N LYS A 527 -9.98 -34.42 28.82
CA LYS A 527 -10.34 -33.89 30.14
C LYS A 527 -9.52 -32.64 30.45
N ASP A 528 -10.17 -31.65 31.08
CA ASP A 528 -9.55 -30.35 31.44
C ASP A 528 -9.15 -29.46 30.28
N SER A 529 -9.44 -29.82 29.05
CA SER A 529 -9.25 -28.97 27.89
C SER A 529 -10.43 -28.01 27.70
N PRO A 530 -10.22 -26.69 27.68
CA PRO A 530 -11.31 -25.75 27.50
C PRO A 530 -11.96 -25.86 26.12
N VAL A 531 -13.26 -25.69 26.08
CA VAL A 531 -14.04 -25.67 24.83
C VAL A 531 -14.78 -24.33 24.72
N ASN A 532 -14.63 -23.66 23.60
CA ASN A 532 -15.32 -22.42 23.29
C ASN A 532 -16.59 -22.72 22.49
N ILE A 533 -17.73 -22.36 23.03
CA ILE A 533 -19.02 -22.56 22.37
C ILE A 533 -19.55 -21.21 21.96
N GLU A 534 -19.77 -21.03 20.69
CA GLU A 534 -20.40 -19.82 20.14
C GLU A 534 -21.88 -20.12 19.88
N ALA A 535 -22.72 -19.26 20.38
CA ALA A 535 -24.16 -19.38 20.22
C ALA A 535 -24.82 -18.01 20.03
N GLU A 536 -25.90 -17.97 19.29
CA GLU A 536 -26.74 -16.77 19.14
C GLU A 536 -27.99 -16.89 20.00
N PRO A 537 -28.02 -16.22 21.15
CA PRO A 537 -29.22 -16.23 21.99
C PRO A 537 -30.31 -15.33 21.43
N PRO A 538 -31.58 -15.54 21.77
CA PRO A 538 -32.65 -14.63 21.40
C PRO A 538 -32.53 -13.30 22.15
N PHE A 539 -33.17 -12.26 21.64
CA PHE A 539 -33.25 -10.98 22.35
C PHE A 539 -34.05 -11.12 23.66
N GLY A 540 -33.60 -10.41 24.68
CA GLY A 540 -34.19 -10.47 25.99
C GLY A 540 -33.59 -11.54 26.90
N ASP A 541 -34.32 -11.93 27.93
CA ASP A 541 -33.85 -12.92 28.88
C ASP A 541 -33.96 -14.35 28.35
N SER A 542 -32.92 -15.12 28.58
CA SER A 542 -32.90 -16.54 28.23
C SER A 542 -32.02 -17.31 29.21
N TYR A 543 -32.23 -18.61 29.30
CA TYR A 543 -31.36 -19.51 30.05
C TYR A 543 -30.46 -20.27 29.14
N ILE A 544 -29.19 -20.28 29.47
CA ILE A 544 -28.18 -21.09 28.83
C ILE A 544 -27.93 -22.31 29.71
N ILE A 545 -28.20 -23.49 29.19
CA ILE A 545 -28.14 -24.73 29.94
C ILE A 545 -27.04 -25.59 29.36
N ILE A 546 -26.06 -25.94 30.19
CA ILE A 546 -24.92 -26.74 29.82
C ILE A 546 -24.84 -27.95 30.74
N GLY A 547 -24.77 -29.14 30.16
CA GLY A 547 -24.69 -30.39 30.92
C GLY A 547 -26.03 -31.01 31.22
N VAL A 548 -26.01 -32.09 31.97
CA VAL A 548 -27.21 -32.85 32.43
C VAL A 548 -27.30 -32.83 33.95
N GLU A 549 -28.52 -32.94 34.47
CA GLU A 549 -28.72 -33.05 35.93
C GLU A 549 -28.06 -34.35 36.47
N PRO A 550 -27.46 -34.31 37.69
CA PRO A 550 -27.51 -33.26 38.70
C PRO A 550 -26.44 -32.17 38.58
N GLY A 551 -25.48 -32.25 37.71
CA GLY A 551 -24.39 -31.27 37.56
C GLY A 551 -24.64 -30.19 36.51
N GLN A 552 -25.89 -29.95 36.14
CA GLN A 552 -26.26 -29.01 35.11
C GLN A 552 -25.92 -27.56 35.49
N LEU A 553 -25.23 -26.87 34.55
CA LEU A 553 -24.94 -25.45 34.69
C LEU A 553 -26.04 -24.65 33.99
N LYS A 554 -26.65 -23.75 34.74
CA LYS A 554 -27.74 -22.91 34.27
C LYS A 554 -27.36 -21.45 34.44
N LEU A 555 -27.36 -20.71 33.34
CA LEU A 555 -27.00 -19.30 33.30
C LEU A 555 -28.14 -18.48 32.76
N ASN A 556 -28.39 -17.32 33.36
CA ASN A 556 -29.32 -16.35 32.83
C ASN A 556 -28.55 -15.34 31.99
N TRP A 557 -28.97 -15.17 30.76
CA TRP A 557 -28.36 -14.24 29.85
C TRP A 557 -29.40 -13.26 29.30
N PHE A 558 -29.07 -11.98 29.37
CA PHE A 558 -29.88 -10.91 28.78
C PHE A 558 -29.18 -10.34 27.55
N LYS A 559 -29.79 -10.49 26.39
CA LYS A 559 -29.31 -9.90 25.15
C LYS A 559 -29.97 -8.56 24.92
N LYS A 560 -29.16 -7.51 24.84
CA LYS A 560 -29.61 -6.16 24.52
C LYS A 560 -29.95 -6.03 23.02
N GLY A 561 -30.95 -5.21 22.73
CA GLY A 561 -31.36 -4.91 21.37
C GLY A 561 -32.74 -5.44 21.02
N SER A 562 -33.08 -5.32 19.76
CA SER A 562 -34.37 -5.76 19.23
C SER A 562 -34.19 -6.38 17.83
N SER A 563 -35.19 -7.13 17.40
CA SER A 563 -35.21 -7.71 16.05
C SER A 563 -35.13 -6.64 14.94
N ILE A 564 -35.70 -5.46 15.19
CA ILE A 564 -35.61 -4.32 14.26
C ILE A 564 -34.16 -3.81 14.14
N GLY A 565 -33.47 -3.71 15.27
CA GLY A 565 -32.03 -3.36 15.27
C GLY A 565 -31.19 -4.38 14.55
N GLN A 566 -31.48 -5.66 14.70
CA GLN A 566 -30.80 -6.73 13.97
C GLN A 566 -31.05 -6.65 12.46
N MET A 567 -32.28 -6.39 12.03
CA MET A 567 -32.59 -6.17 10.62
C MET A 567 -31.85 -4.97 10.04
N PHE A 568 -31.76 -3.89 10.82
CA PHE A 568 -31.00 -2.72 10.42
C PHE A 568 -29.50 -3.03 10.24
N GLU A 569 -28.89 -3.74 11.18
CA GLU A 569 -27.49 -4.15 11.08
C GLU A 569 -27.24 -5.09 9.88
N THR A 570 -28.14 -6.03 9.64
CA THR A 570 -28.06 -6.93 8.49
C THR A 570 -28.14 -6.15 7.17
N THR A 571 -29.02 -5.17 7.11
CA THR A 571 -29.14 -4.29 5.94
C THR A 571 -27.88 -3.46 5.73
N MET A 572 -27.30 -2.92 6.81
CA MET A 572 -26.05 -2.17 6.73
C MET A 572 -24.86 -3.04 6.32
N ARG A 573 -24.78 -4.27 6.77
CA ARG A 573 -23.76 -5.22 6.31
C ARG A 573 -23.92 -5.54 4.83
N GLY A 574 -25.14 -5.73 4.36
CA GLY A 574 -25.45 -5.91 2.94
C GLY A 574 -25.02 -4.71 2.10
N ALA A 575 -25.27 -3.51 2.60
CA ALA A 575 -24.84 -2.26 1.96
C ALA A 575 -23.31 -2.15 1.89
N LYS A 576 -22.59 -2.43 2.95
CA LYS A 576 -21.13 -2.46 2.97
C LYS A 576 -20.56 -3.52 2.00
N ARG A 577 -21.18 -4.69 1.95
CA ARG A 577 -20.79 -5.75 1.02
C ARG A 577 -20.95 -5.31 -0.42
N MET A 578 -22.09 -4.68 -0.75
CA MET A 578 -22.33 -4.10 -2.07
C MET A 578 -21.30 -3.02 -2.44
N ALA A 579 -20.94 -2.17 -1.50
CA ALA A 579 -19.96 -1.11 -1.69
C ALA A 579 -18.56 -1.68 -2.02
N ILE A 580 -18.16 -2.77 -1.37
CA ILE A 580 -16.85 -3.39 -1.55
C ILE A 580 -16.82 -4.29 -2.80
N LEU A 581 -17.86 -5.09 -3.01
CA LEU A 581 -17.88 -6.16 -4.00
C LEU A 581 -18.62 -5.80 -5.29
N GLY A 582 -19.39 -4.72 -5.29
CA GLY A 582 -20.19 -4.32 -6.43
C GLY A 582 -21.25 -5.37 -6.79
N ASP A 583 -21.37 -5.68 -8.08
CA ASP A 583 -22.38 -6.64 -8.57
C ASP A 583 -22.20 -8.05 -8.00
N THR A 584 -21.00 -8.42 -7.60
CA THR A 584 -20.70 -9.74 -7.05
C THR A 584 -21.37 -9.97 -5.70
N ALA A 585 -21.70 -8.91 -4.96
CA ALA A 585 -22.39 -9.01 -3.69
C ALA A 585 -23.78 -9.66 -3.79
N TRP A 586 -24.43 -9.58 -4.94
CA TRP A 586 -25.72 -10.22 -5.19
C TRP A 586 -25.65 -11.75 -5.24
N ASP A 587 -24.49 -12.29 -5.52
CA ASP A 587 -24.24 -13.73 -5.60
C ASP A 587 -23.95 -14.36 -4.24
N PHE A 588 -24.02 -13.59 -3.16
CA PHE A 588 -23.75 -14.05 -1.82
C PHE A 588 -24.96 -14.80 -1.23
N GLY A 589 -24.72 -16.02 -0.77
CA GLY A 589 -25.74 -16.86 -0.13
C GLY A 589 -26.30 -17.96 -1.03
N SER A 590 -27.19 -18.78 -0.47
CA SER A 590 -27.80 -19.92 -1.16
C SER A 590 -29.05 -19.57 -1.96
N LEU A 591 -29.56 -18.36 -1.82
CA LEU A 591 -30.79 -17.92 -2.47
C LEU A 591 -30.50 -17.33 -3.87
N GLY A 592 -30.01 -18.17 -4.78
CA GLY A 592 -29.99 -17.85 -6.21
C GLY A 592 -31.35 -18.06 -6.82
N GLY A 593 -32.19 -17.03 -6.89
CA GLY A 593 -33.51 -17.11 -7.44
C GLY A 593 -33.84 -16.00 -8.43
N VAL A 594 -35.01 -16.06 -9.00
CA VAL A 594 -35.52 -15.05 -9.92
C VAL A 594 -35.52 -13.66 -9.29
N PHE A 595 -35.81 -13.55 -8.00
CA PHE A 595 -35.80 -12.28 -7.27
C PHE A 595 -34.42 -11.67 -7.19
N THR A 596 -33.40 -12.47 -6.94
CA THR A 596 -31.99 -12.00 -6.91
C THR A 596 -31.55 -11.52 -8.29
N SER A 597 -31.92 -12.24 -9.35
CA SER A 597 -31.62 -11.83 -10.72
C SER A 597 -32.31 -10.53 -11.11
N ILE A 598 -33.57 -10.36 -10.73
CA ILE A 598 -34.33 -9.12 -10.96
C ILE A 598 -33.72 -7.97 -10.19
N GLY A 599 -33.39 -8.18 -8.92
CA GLY A 599 -32.73 -7.19 -8.08
C GLY A 599 -31.37 -6.74 -8.63
N LYS A 600 -30.58 -7.68 -9.11
CA LYS A 600 -29.29 -7.41 -9.75
C LYS A 600 -29.44 -6.59 -11.03
N ALA A 601 -30.40 -6.96 -11.88
CA ALA A 601 -30.67 -6.22 -13.11
C ALA A 601 -31.15 -4.80 -12.84
N LEU A 602 -32.05 -4.61 -11.88
CA LEU A 602 -32.51 -3.28 -11.45
C LEU A 602 -31.38 -2.45 -10.89
N HIS A 603 -30.52 -3.03 -10.05
CA HIS A 603 -29.36 -2.33 -9.50
C HIS A 603 -28.40 -1.86 -10.59
N GLN A 604 -28.13 -2.68 -11.60
CA GLN A 604 -27.29 -2.31 -12.73
C GLN A 604 -27.90 -1.16 -13.55
N VAL A 605 -29.18 -1.21 -13.82
CA VAL A 605 -29.89 -0.16 -14.58
C VAL A 605 -29.89 1.15 -13.81
N PHE A 606 -30.27 1.14 -12.53
CA PHE A 606 -30.27 2.34 -11.70
C PHE A 606 -28.86 2.91 -11.48
N GLY A 607 -27.86 2.04 -11.33
CA GLY A 607 -26.45 2.46 -11.23
C GLY A 607 -25.96 3.17 -12.50
N ALA A 608 -26.32 2.66 -13.67
CA ALA A 608 -25.99 3.27 -14.95
C ALA A 608 -26.68 4.64 -15.12
N ILE A 609 -27.97 4.73 -14.82
CA ILE A 609 -28.72 5.99 -14.87
C ILE A 609 -28.15 7.00 -13.89
N TYR A 610 -27.88 6.58 -12.67
CA TYR A 610 -27.30 7.44 -11.63
C TYR A 610 -25.91 7.94 -12.02
N GLY A 611 -25.04 7.07 -12.53
CA GLY A 611 -23.71 7.44 -13.00
C GLY A 611 -23.76 8.43 -14.16
N ALA A 612 -24.69 8.27 -15.09
CA ALA A 612 -24.90 9.19 -16.21
C ALA A 612 -25.44 10.56 -15.75
N ALA A 613 -26.41 10.55 -14.81
CA ALA A 613 -27.04 11.77 -14.33
C ALA A 613 -26.12 12.61 -13.43
N PHE A 614 -25.29 11.98 -12.64
CA PHE A 614 -24.44 12.64 -11.64
C PHE A 614 -22.93 12.54 -11.95
N SER A 615 -22.57 12.32 -13.20
CA SER A 615 -21.17 12.32 -13.62
C SER A 615 -20.55 13.72 -13.38
N GLY A 616 -19.39 13.75 -12.73
CA GLY A 616 -18.68 14.99 -12.40
C GLY A 616 -19.18 15.73 -11.15
N VAL A 617 -20.20 15.23 -10.47
CA VAL A 617 -20.68 15.79 -9.20
C VAL A 617 -19.92 15.18 -8.03
N SER A 618 -19.48 16.01 -7.08
CA SER A 618 -18.77 15.50 -5.90
C SER A 618 -19.70 14.72 -4.97
N TRP A 619 -19.13 13.84 -4.17
CA TRP A 619 -19.87 12.98 -3.24
C TRP A 619 -20.75 13.77 -2.26
N THR A 620 -20.21 14.83 -1.66
CA THR A 620 -20.94 15.69 -0.74
C THR A 620 -22.15 16.32 -1.41
N MET A 621 -22.03 16.74 -2.66
CA MET A 621 -23.12 17.32 -3.45
C MET A 621 -24.18 16.25 -3.78
N LYS A 622 -23.80 15.01 -4.06
CA LYS A 622 -24.74 13.91 -4.30
C LYS A 622 -25.60 13.64 -3.08
N ILE A 623 -25.01 13.58 -1.89
CA ILE A 623 -25.75 13.42 -0.63
C ILE A 623 -26.67 14.60 -0.38
N LEU A 624 -26.20 15.81 -0.58
CA LEU A 624 -26.99 17.03 -0.40
C LEU A 624 -28.22 17.03 -1.32
N ILE A 625 -28.05 16.68 -2.59
CA ILE A 625 -29.15 16.58 -3.56
C ILE A 625 -30.16 15.52 -3.10
N GLY A 626 -29.71 14.35 -2.65
CA GLY A 626 -30.57 13.30 -2.14
C GLY A 626 -31.39 13.75 -0.93
N VAL A 627 -30.78 14.46 0.02
CA VAL A 627 -31.44 15.03 1.19
C VAL A 627 -32.50 16.05 0.79
N ILE A 628 -32.17 16.94 -0.15
CA ILE A 628 -33.09 18.00 -0.62
C ILE A 628 -34.30 17.36 -1.33
N ILE A 629 -34.09 16.35 -2.20
CA ILE A 629 -35.18 15.66 -2.89
C ILE A 629 -36.08 14.95 -1.89
N THR A 630 -35.51 14.30 -0.87
CA THR A 630 -36.26 13.61 0.18
C THR A 630 -37.11 14.61 0.97
N TRP A 631 -36.55 15.77 1.31
CA TRP A 631 -37.24 16.80 2.07
C TRP A 631 -38.40 17.43 1.28
N ILE A 632 -38.19 17.71 0.00
CA ILE A 632 -39.23 18.20 -0.90
C ILE A 632 -40.36 17.16 -1.02
N GLY A 633 -40.02 15.87 -1.12
CA GLY A 633 -41.00 14.80 -1.14
C GLY A 633 -41.83 14.71 0.15
N MET A 634 -41.20 14.90 1.31
CA MET A 634 -41.91 14.87 2.61
C MET A 634 -42.87 16.05 2.76
N ASN A 635 -42.59 17.21 2.18
CA ASN A 635 -43.42 18.42 2.26
C ASN A 635 -44.43 18.53 1.12
N SER A 636 -44.51 17.57 0.21
CA SER A 636 -45.47 17.57 -0.89
C SER A 636 -46.90 17.34 -0.41
N ARG A 637 -47.86 18.10 -0.97
CA ARG A 637 -49.29 17.94 -0.67
C ARG A 637 -49.93 16.73 -1.36
N SER A 638 -49.35 16.26 -2.44
CA SER A 638 -49.86 15.07 -3.16
C SER A 638 -49.19 13.81 -2.60
N THR A 639 -50.02 12.84 -2.17
CA THR A 639 -49.49 11.59 -1.59
C THR A 639 -48.71 10.75 -2.61
N SER A 640 -49.13 10.67 -3.86
CA SER A 640 -48.42 9.95 -4.89
C SER A 640 -47.08 10.59 -5.26
N LEU A 641 -47.05 11.92 -5.38
CA LEU A 641 -45.85 12.68 -5.65
C LEU A 641 -44.88 12.62 -4.47
N SER A 642 -45.41 12.71 -3.24
CA SER A 642 -44.62 12.59 -2.02
C SER A 642 -43.91 11.26 -1.92
N VAL A 643 -44.64 10.16 -2.13
CA VAL A 643 -44.07 8.81 -2.11
C VAL A 643 -43.01 8.65 -3.22
N SER A 644 -43.30 9.13 -4.42
CA SER A 644 -42.35 9.04 -5.54
C SER A 644 -41.07 9.83 -5.29
N LEU A 645 -41.17 11.07 -4.78
CA LEU A 645 -40.00 11.91 -4.49
C LEU A 645 -39.17 11.38 -3.31
N VAL A 646 -39.82 10.89 -2.26
CA VAL A 646 -39.13 10.26 -1.12
C VAL A 646 -38.40 9.01 -1.59
N LEU A 647 -39.01 8.20 -2.43
CA LEU A 647 -38.37 7.01 -2.99
C LEU A 647 -37.13 7.37 -3.85
N VAL A 648 -37.26 8.35 -4.72
CA VAL A 648 -36.14 8.83 -5.55
C VAL A 648 -35.03 9.42 -4.67
N GLY A 649 -35.36 10.18 -3.65
CA GLY A 649 -34.39 10.75 -2.72
C GLY A 649 -33.63 9.67 -1.95
N VAL A 650 -34.32 8.67 -1.44
CA VAL A 650 -33.70 7.53 -0.74
C VAL A 650 -32.81 6.72 -1.65
N VAL A 651 -33.25 6.45 -2.87
CA VAL A 651 -32.43 5.74 -3.88
C VAL A 651 -31.19 6.55 -4.25
N THR A 652 -31.30 7.87 -4.38
CA THR A 652 -30.17 8.75 -4.65
C THR A 652 -29.16 8.76 -3.51
N LEU A 653 -29.62 8.82 -2.26
CA LEU A 653 -28.77 8.71 -1.07
C LEU A 653 -28.07 7.35 -0.99
N TYR A 654 -28.80 6.29 -1.25
CA TYR A 654 -28.25 4.93 -1.24
C TYR A 654 -27.15 4.74 -2.27
N LEU A 655 -27.40 5.13 -3.52
CA LEU A 655 -26.42 5.03 -4.61
C LEU A 655 -25.22 5.98 -4.37
N GLY A 656 -25.45 7.17 -3.81
CA GLY A 656 -24.39 8.10 -3.45
C GLY A 656 -23.47 7.55 -2.38
N ALA A 657 -24.02 6.90 -1.36
CA ALA A 657 -23.25 6.23 -0.32
C ALA A 657 -22.48 5.01 -0.85
N MET A 658 -23.08 4.26 -1.81
CA MET A 658 -22.48 3.05 -2.38
C MET A 658 -21.31 3.32 -3.33
N VAL A 659 -21.38 4.39 -4.12
CA VAL A 659 -20.34 4.72 -5.12
C VAL A 659 -19.06 5.23 -4.46
N GLN A 660 -19.11 5.59 -3.19
CA GLN A 660 -17.98 6.20 -2.48
C GLN A 660 -17.27 5.26 -1.49
N ALA A 661 -17.86 4.17 -1.18
CA ALA A 661 -17.23 3.25 -0.23
C ALA A 661 -16.13 2.39 -0.92
#